data_a4b471b7830f5cb3dac9cb40d612e67e
#
_entry.id   a4b471b7830f5cb3dac9cb40d612e67e
#
_cell.length_a   1.000
_cell.length_b   1.000
_cell.length_c   1.000
_cell.angle_alpha   90.00
_cell.angle_beta   90.00
_cell.angle_gamma   90.00
#
_symmetry.space_group_name_H-M   'P 1'
#
loop_
_entity.id
_entity.type
_entity.pdbx_description
1 polymer ?
#
loop_
_entity_poly.entity_id
_entity_poly.type
_entity_poly.pdbx_seq_one_letter_code
_entity_poly.pdbx_strand_id
1 'polypeptide(L)'
;MRLKQVSLSAATSVVAVLTTATVGLTAPAALAGSTAALPLSHYAHMVADTAHQHLFFSQGTGTTGIVVTDLAGTPVTTITDEQGATGLALSADGSTLYAALADGDAVAAIDTATLTETARYATGTGSAPVSVAVAGGKVWYGYTADGKGAIGSVDASGTVSTPTLSHWSVPPLLAAGGGVLAAEEPLQSLSHVATFDVSSGTATAKADTDVYGGTATGLQVTGDGAKVLLAAIQQPALEIYRTSDLLRANPAPYYTGAVGPASLAIDTDGTIASASTAGLYLYAGSTLAENHDTFPSGTTVAPDGLAWGGDGTTLYAVTKDSSGAYTLDVLGSAKLSDTTVTLNPPQYAVPTQQFTFTGALDTRGFLPAGAALQVTRDGEPLPDATVGADGTFSISDTRPDAGTYTYQVSYAGDATHRPATAELKVYVARLPTTVAAPEIDSASPHSVVIKGTLTAELGFGSFPQGTTIDVSRIDEDTHETVQLPSVTVDPATKEFTVTDAPEAAGWFTYHLSYAGDATHEPSADDPSLTVSAYTPALTLKAPATATRAAALSFTGKLGDAPYPAGEKVTVTRTDAAHTTTPATWTAPVAADGTITVKDTPTVGGANTYTVSYPGDAAHQPATASAIVQVSRAKSTVTVSTDKSTYAYDATATVTAHLGTTYNGRTVSVYATPAGGKKTLLKTGTVDSKGNLKATYKPTRNTVYTASFAGDYRYAPATATHSAATQVKIAEKLGSSYTSTTYSGVTYRVYHHTVQPQVVGTVTPDKSGQCMKFQAQEYYSGAWHTLTTSSCFSMAPGSTGVTHLALTHAVNQRFRVRTEYVHSAKDTSNADTWGGWLYLTVRN
;
A
#
# COMPACT_ATOMS: atom_id res chain seq x y z
N MET A 1 -44.10 3.95 36.64
CA MET A 1 -43.96 3.59 35.23
C MET A 1 -43.33 4.77 34.49
N ARG A 2 -42.01 4.82 34.48
CA ARG A 2 -41.18 5.66 33.61
C ARG A 2 -39.90 4.85 33.37
N LEU A 3 -39.74 4.31 32.16
CA LEU A 3 -38.52 3.70 31.70
C LEU A 3 -37.43 4.78 31.67
N LYS A 4 -36.42 4.64 32.55
CA LYS A 4 -35.14 5.28 32.31
C LYS A 4 -34.29 4.35 31.45
N GLN A 5 -33.92 4.83 30.31
CA GLN A 5 -32.90 4.24 29.48
C GLN A 5 -31.62 4.15 30.30
N VAL A 6 -31.18 2.94 30.53
CA VAL A 6 -29.82 2.66 30.99
C VAL A 6 -28.96 2.73 29.69
N SER A 7 -28.25 3.80 29.55
CA SER A 7 -27.20 3.91 28.54
C SER A 7 -26.07 2.99 28.96
N LEU A 8 -25.98 1.81 28.36
CA LEU A 8 -24.76 1.02 28.34
C LEU A 8 -23.74 1.75 27.45
N SER A 9 -22.98 2.64 28.03
CA SER A 9 -21.74 3.10 27.43
C SER A 9 -20.65 2.09 27.73
N ALA A 10 -20.64 0.96 27.01
CA ALA A 10 -19.42 0.24 26.78
C ALA A 10 -18.57 1.10 25.84
N ALA A 11 -17.85 2.04 26.40
CA ALA A 11 -16.75 2.71 25.73
C ALA A 11 -15.64 1.69 25.55
N THR A 12 -15.71 0.92 24.47
CA THR A 12 -14.51 0.30 23.89
C THR A 12 -13.72 1.45 23.30
N SER A 13 -12.97 2.15 24.14
CA SER A 13 -11.93 3.05 23.70
C SER A 13 -10.83 2.17 23.11
N VAL A 14 -10.99 1.79 21.84
CA VAL A 14 -9.83 1.52 21.00
C VAL A 14 -9.17 2.87 20.82
N VAL A 15 -8.31 3.23 21.74
CA VAL A 15 -7.33 4.28 21.52
C VAL A 15 -6.36 3.69 20.52
N ALA A 16 -6.68 3.86 19.24
CA ALA A 16 -5.65 3.89 18.23
C ALA A 16 -4.74 5.04 18.66
N VAL A 17 -3.59 4.73 19.24
CA VAL A 17 -2.49 5.67 19.36
C VAL A 17 -2.09 5.96 17.91
N LEU A 18 -2.78 6.91 17.28
CA LEU A 18 -2.32 7.52 16.06
C LEU A 18 -1.08 8.31 16.46
N THR A 19 0.07 7.68 16.31
CA THR A 19 1.30 8.44 16.13
C THR A 19 1.10 9.22 14.84
N THR A 20 0.65 10.47 14.93
CA THR A 20 0.74 11.40 13.82
C THR A 20 2.21 11.74 13.65
N ALA A 21 2.96 10.82 13.06
CA ALA A 21 4.24 11.14 12.49
C ALA A 21 3.93 12.06 11.31
N THR A 22 4.15 13.36 11.48
CA THR A 22 4.30 14.24 10.34
C THR A 22 5.60 13.84 9.68
N VAL A 23 5.54 12.88 8.77
CA VAL A 23 6.59 12.72 7.78
C VAL A 23 6.54 13.99 6.97
N GLY A 24 7.51 14.86 7.20
CA GLY A 24 7.80 15.94 6.28
C GLY A 24 8.21 15.26 4.99
N LEU A 25 7.26 15.02 4.09
CA LEU A 25 7.55 14.78 2.68
C LEU A 25 8.20 16.08 2.18
N THR A 26 9.52 16.18 2.33
CA THR A 26 10.26 17.04 1.42
C THR A 26 10.01 16.43 0.06
N ALA A 27 9.33 17.19 -0.81
CA ALA A 27 9.27 16.86 -2.23
C ALA A 27 10.69 16.46 -2.66
N PRO A 28 10.87 15.45 -3.54
CA PRO A 28 12.19 15.14 -4.06
C PRO A 28 12.80 16.47 -4.48
N ALA A 29 13.99 16.75 -3.95
CA ALA A 29 14.70 17.96 -4.33
C ALA A 29 14.82 17.88 -5.86
N ALA A 30 14.13 18.75 -6.57
CA ALA A 30 14.44 18.99 -7.95
C ALA A 30 15.95 19.18 -8.01
N LEU A 31 16.59 18.64 -9.07
CA LEU A 31 18.02 18.82 -9.34
C LEU A 31 18.50 20.11 -8.70
N ALA A 32 19.44 20.03 -7.75
CA ALA A 32 19.96 21.21 -7.04
C ALA A 32 20.70 22.08 -8.05
N GLY A 33 19.94 22.85 -8.81
CA GLY A 33 20.39 23.68 -9.89
C GLY A 33 19.68 25.01 -9.86
N SER A 34 20.27 25.99 -10.46
CA SER A 34 19.60 27.26 -10.75
C SER A 34 18.93 27.20 -12.12
N THR A 35 17.83 27.94 -12.27
CA THR A 35 17.17 28.13 -13.55
C THR A 35 17.19 29.58 -13.93
N ALA A 36 17.41 29.87 -15.23
CA ALA A 36 17.41 31.23 -15.74
C ALA A 36 16.63 31.31 -17.06
N ALA A 37 15.76 32.30 -17.18
CA ALA A 37 15.06 32.55 -18.44
C ALA A 37 16.07 33.03 -19.50
N LEU A 38 16.04 32.39 -20.67
CA LEU A 38 16.91 32.74 -21.80
C LEU A 38 16.21 33.73 -22.73
N PRO A 39 16.90 34.79 -23.18
CA PRO A 39 16.32 35.76 -24.10
C PRO A 39 16.37 35.25 -25.57
N LEU A 40 15.87 34.05 -25.81
CA LEU A 40 15.89 33.39 -27.10
C LEU A 40 14.51 33.43 -27.76
N SER A 41 14.47 33.83 -29.04
CA SER A 41 13.25 33.70 -29.85
C SER A 41 13.09 32.28 -30.43
N HIS A 42 14.21 31.66 -30.72
CA HIS A 42 14.36 30.27 -31.21
C HIS A 42 15.60 29.66 -30.55
N TYR A 43 15.77 28.39 -30.72
CA TYR A 43 16.96 27.69 -30.22
C TYR A 43 17.43 26.70 -31.27
N ALA A 44 18.74 26.67 -31.52
CA ALA A 44 19.36 25.72 -32.44
C ALA A 44 20.47 24.90 -31.76
N HIS A 45 21.43 25.54 -31.06
CA HIS A 45 22.57 24.86 -30.46
C HIS A 45 23.09 25.63 -29.23
N MET A 46 23.72 24.94 -28.33
CA MET A 46 24.40 25.51 -27.15
C MET A 46 25.82 24.95 -27.04
N VAL A 47 26.77 25.83 -26.69
CA VAL A 47 28.13 25.45 -26.35
C VAL A 47 28.54 26.12 -25.03
N ALA A 48 29.16 25.37 -24.17
CA ALA A 48 29.66 25.85 -22.89
C ALA A 48 31.20 26.13 -22.97
N ASP A 49 31.57 27.38 -22.81
CA ASP A 49 32.94 27.80 -22.58
C ASP A 49 33.17 28.13 -21.11
N THR A 50 33.56 27.15 -20.36
CA THR A 50 33.81 27.31 -18.93
C THR A 50 35.13 28.04 -18.63
N ALA A 51 36.06 28.11 -19.60
CA ALA A 51 37.30 28.84 -19.45
C ALA A 51 37.08 30.35 -19.35
N HIS A 52 36.16 30.87 -20.17
CA HIS A 52 35.78 32.28 -20.17
C HIS A 52 34.46 32.58 -19.46
N GLN A 53 33.84 31.56 -18.85
CA GLN A 53 32.58 31.66 -18.08
C GLN A 53 31.38 32.07 -18.94
N HIS A 54 31.32 31.59 -20.19
CA HIS A 54 30.25 31.89 -21.14
C HIS A 54 29.51 30.67 -21.62
N LEU A 55 28.20 30.85 -21.85
CA LEU A 55 27.39 29.94 -22.66
C LEU A 55 26.96 30.67 -23.93
N PHE A 56 27.13 30.01 -25.08
CA PHE A 56 26.78 30.54 -26.39
C PHE A 56 25.55 29.81 -26.89
N PHE A 57 24.56 30.55 -27.38
CA PHE A 57 23.31 30.03 -27.88
C PHE A 57 23.10 30.58 -29.32
N SER A 58 23.05 29.68 -30.29
CA SER A 58 22.56 30.00 -31.60
C SER A 58 21.04 29.83 -31.68
N GLN A 59 20.42 30.57 -32.58
CA GLN A 59 18.96 30.60 -32.70
C GLN A 59 18.42 30.05 -34.01
N GLY A 60 19.32 29.68 -34.97
CA GLY A 60 18.95 29.11 -36.26
C GLY A 60 18.59 30.16 -37.31
N THR A 61 18.13 29.69 -38.45
CA THR A 61 17.76 30.51 -39.60
C THR A 61 16.71 31.57 -39.27
N GLY A 62 16.79 32.72 -39.96
CA GLY A 62 15.91 33.87 -39.72
C GLY A 62 16.29 34.74 -38.51
N THR A 63 17.38 34.42 -37.80
CA THR A 63 17.92 35.22 -36.69
C THR A 63 19.25 35.84 -37.07
N THR A 64 19.71 36.85 -36.29
CA THR A 64 20.90 37.59 -36.66
C THR A 64 21.96 37.69 -35.56
N GLY A 65 21.94 36.76 -34.61
CA GLY A 65 22.94 36.85 -33.59
C GLY A 65 23.05 35.56 -32.73
N ILE A 66 24.19 35.48 -32.02
CA ILE A 66 24.47 34.46 -31.01
C ILE A 66 24.30 35.08 -29.66
N VAL A 67 23.40 34.58 -28.84
CA VAL A 67 23.17 35.05 -27.50
C VAL A 67 24.28 34.49 -26.60
N VAL A 68 24.86 35.31 -25.75
CA VAL A 68 25.90 34.96 -24.79
C VAL A 68 25.37 35.23 -23.38
N THR A 69 25.46 34.24 -22.54
CA THR A 69 25.19 34.38 -21.09
C THR A 69 26.44 34.03 -20.27
N ASP A 70 26.43 34.38 -18.97
CA ASP A 70 27.33 33.73 -18.04
C ASP A 70 26.89 32.28 -17.78
N LEU A 71 27.65 31.54 -17.00
CA LEU A 71 27.34 30.12 -16.68
C LEU A 71 26.06 29.94 -15.83
N ALA A 72 25.52 31.01 -15.25
CA ALA A 72 24.28 31.03 -14.51
C ALA A 72 23.06 31.38 -15.39
N GLY A 73 23.29 31.66 -16.69
CA GLY A 73 22.24 32.03 -17.64
C GLY A 73 21.93 33.54 -17.65
N THR A 74 22.71 34.37 -16.94
CA THR A 74 22.52 35.83 -17.00
C THR A 74 23.03 36.37 -18.34
N PRO A 75 22.22 37.10 -19.12
CA PRO A 75 22.65 37.63 -20.37
C PRO A 75 23.88 38.55 -20.24
N VAL A 76 24.92 38.25 -21.03
CA VAL A 76 26.14 39.06 -21.12
C VAL A 76 26.06 39.99 -22.34
N THR A 77 25.82 39.43 -23.53
CA THR A 77 25.68 40.17 -24.77
C THR A 77 25.01 39.31 -25.83
N THR A 78 24.75 39.92 -26.99
CA THR A 78 24.44 39.22 -28.22
C THR A 78 25.50 39.60 -29.27
N ILE A 79 26.22 38.63 -29.81
CA ILE A 79 27.13 38.80 -30.91
C ILE A 79 26.25 38.98 -32.15
N THR A 80 26.26 40.20 -32.70
CA THR A 80 25.38 40.59 -33.83
C THR A 80 26.02 40.24 -35.17
N ASP A 81 25.20 40.30 -36.21
CA ASP A 81 25.61 40.04 -37.62
C ASP A 81 25.92 38.57 -37.94
N GLU A 82 25.61 37.66 -37.01
CA GLU A 82 25.75 36.20 -37.20
C GLU A 82 24.45 35.62 -37.79
N GLN A 83 24.27 35.86 -39.09
CA GLN A 83 23.00 35.59 -39.78
C GLN A 83 22.72 34.11 -39.92
N GLY A 84 21.62 33.68 -39.29
CA GLY A 84 21.18 32.29 -39.26
C GLY A 84 22.17 31.36 -38.58
N ALA A 85 22.79 31.77 -37.46
CA ALA A 85 23.69 30.91 -36.73
C ALA A 85 22.98 29.64 -36.25
N THR A 86 23.51 28.47 -36.66
CA THR A 86 22.97 27.13 -36.36
C THR A 86 23.96 26.36 -35.47
N GLY A 87 24.81 25.50 -36.04
CA GLY A 87 25.80 24.73 -35.28
C GLY A 87 26.91 25.61 -34.72
N LEU A 88 27.35 25.31 -33.50
CA LEU A 88 28.45 25.99 -32.82
C LEU A 88 29.51 24.95 -32.43
N ALA A 89 30.78 25.30 -32.47
CA ALA A 89 31.87 24.45 -31.96
C ALA A 89 33.01 25.31 -31.41
N LEU A 90 33.61 24.94 -30.30
CA LEU A 90 34.82 25.56 -29.76
C LEU A 90 36.07 24.98 -30.41
N SER A 91 37.09 25.79 -30.56
CA SER A 91 38.45 25.32 -30.82
C SER A 91 38.92 24.44 -29.66
N ALA A 92 39.91 23.60 -29.90
CA ALA A 92 40.41 22.65 -28.89
C ALA A 92 40.95 23.33 -27.62
N ASP A 93 41.44 24.57 -27.72
CA ASP A 93 41.95 25.41 -26.60
C ASP A 93 40.84 26.31 -26.02
N GLY A 94 39.61 26.28 -26.58
CA GLY A 94 38.47 27.08 -26.13
C GLY A 94 38.56 28.57 -26.54
N SER A 95 39.60 29.00 -27.21
CA SER A 95 39.84 30.43 -27.52
C SER A 95 38.95 30.97 -28.65
N THR A 96 38.41 30.10 -29.48
CA THR A 96 37.60 30.49 -30.65
C THR A 96 36.32 29.71 -30.76
N LEU A 97 35.20 30.39 -30.86
CA LEU A 97 33.92 29.81 -31.19
C LEU A 97 33.74 29.88 -32.71
N TYR A 98 33.47 28.73 -33.32
CA TYR A 98 33.08 28.66 -34.72
C TYR A 98 31.56 28.51 -34.80
N ALA A 99 30.95 29.27 -35.73
CA ALA A 99 29.52 29.25 -35.96
C ALA A 99 29.20 29.00 -37.41
N ALA A 100 28.30 28.05 -37.68
CA ALA A 100 27.73 27.89 -39.02
C ALA A 100 26.64 28.94 -39.24
N LEU A 101 26.78 29.77 -40.25
CA LEU A 101 25.86 30.86 -40.59
C LEU A 101 25.03 30.46 -41.81
N ALA A 102 23.89 29.79 -41.57
CA ALA A 102 23.07 29.24 -42.65
C ALA A 102 22.49 30.32 -43.56
N ASP A 103 22.08 31.47 -43.03
CA ASP A 103 21.60 32.59 -43.83
C ASP A 103 22.75 33.51 -44.32
N GLY A 104 23.93 33.34 -43.76
CA GLY A 104 25.13 34.12 -44.09
C GLY A 104 26.07 33.43 -45.07
N ASP A 105 25.79 32.16 -45.46
CA ASP A 105 26.63 31.36 -46.35
C ASP A 105 28.12 31.36 -45.92
N ALA A 106 28.37 31.23 -44.62
CA ALA A 106 29.71 31.37 -44.03
C ALA A 106 29.89 30.55 -42.77
N VAL A 107 31.15 30.35 -42.39
CA VAL A 107 31.53 29.99 -41.02
C VAL A 107 32.17 31.19 -40.35
N ALA A 108 31.67 31.65 -39.20
CA ALA A 108 32.27 32.68 -38.41
C ALA A 108 33.27 32.10 -37.43
N ALA A 109 34.35 32.85 -37.15
CA ALA A 109 35.28 32.60 -36.06
C ALA A 109 35.23 33.79 -35.08
N ILE A 110 34.88 33.49 -33.84
CA ILE A 110 34.59 34.48 -32.79
C ILE A 110 35.55 34.22 -31.64
N ASP A 111 36.22 35.23 -31.19
CA ASP A 111 37.08 35.17 -30.01
C ASP A 111 36.20 35.07 -28.75
N THR A 112 36.37 34.01 -27.97
CA THR A 112 35.50 33.70 -26.83
C THR A 112 35.72 34.61 -25.64
N ALA A 113 36.87 35.23 -25.52
CA ALA A 113 37.19 36.17 -24.41
C ALA A 113 36.67 37.58 -24.68
N THR A 114 36.81 38.05 -25.94
CA THR A 114 36.37 39.40 -26.35
C THR A 114 34.97 39.43 -26.92
N LEU A 115 34.38 38.28 -27.25
CA LEU A 115 33.03 38.08 -27.86
C LEU A 115 32.90 38.85 -29.16
N THR A 116 33.97 38.90 -29.94
CA THR A 116 34.03 39.59 -31.24
C THR A 116 34.37 38.63 -32.37
N GLU A 117 33.73 38.79 -33.52
CA GLU A 117 34.13 38.07 -34.70
C GLU A 117 35.55 38.46 -35.15
N THR A 118 36.41 37.48 -35.36
CA THR A 118 37.79 37.65 -35.78
C THR A 118 38.00 37.31 -37.22
N ALA A 119 37.16 36.42 -37.77
CA ALA A 119 37.19 36.03 -39.16
C ALA A 119 35.83 35.47 -39.62
N ARG A 120 35.56 35.65 -40.91
CA ARG A 120 34.39 35.09 -41.59
C ARG A 120 34.84 34.38 -42.85
N TYR A 121 34.53 33.10 -42.95
CA TYR A 121 34.91 32.23 -44.03
C TYR A 121 33.72 31.97 -44.91
N ALA A 122 33.65 32.59 -46.09
CA ALA A 122 32.58 32.41 -47.06
C ALA A 122 32.60 30.98 -47.62
N THR A 123 31.50 30.28 -47.50
CA THR A 123 31.36 28.88 -47.90
C THR A 123 30.75 28.71 -49.30
N GLY A 124 30.33 29.81 -49.89
CA GLY A 124 29.74 29.88 -51.22
C GLY A 124 28.25 30.24 -51.17
N THR A 125 27.80 31.02 -52.18
CA THR A 125 26.40 31.48 -52.16
C THR A 125 25.40 30.31 -52.21
N GLY A 126 24.43 30.33 -51.30
CA GLY A 126 23.40 29.28 -51.15
C GLY A 126 23.92 28.00 -50.52
N SER A 127 25.08 28.06 -49.90
CA SER A 127 25.69 26.90 -49.19
C SER A 127 24.99 26.55 -47.88
N ALA A 128 24.41 27.54 -47.22
CA ALA A 128 23.65 27.39 -45.97
C ALA A 128 24.27 26.38 -44.96
N PRO A 129 25.46 26.60 -44.41
CA PRO A 129 26.08 25.66 -43.49
C PRO A 129 25.25 25.52 -42.24
N VAL A 130 24.99 24.28 -41.81
CA VAL A 130 24.08 23.97 -40.67
C VAL A 130 24.82 23.48 -39.44
N SER A 131 25.99 22.89 -39.60
CA SER A 131 26.78 22.29 -38.49
C SER A 131 28.24 22.57 -38.64
N VAL A 132 28.97 22.64 -37.53
CA VAL A 132 30.43 22.77 -37.49
C VAL A 132 31.02 21.78 -36.48
N ALA A 133 32.22 21.29 -36.77
CA ALA A 133 33.02 20.47 -35.86
C ALA A 133 34.51 20.77 -36.03
N VAL A 134 35.27 20.73 -34.96
CA VAL A 134 36.71 21.03 -34.97
C VAL A 134 37.51 19.75 -34.72
N ALA A 135 38.30 19.37 -35.71
CA ALA A 135 39.20 18.23 -35.59
C ALA A 135 40.34 18.28 -36.59
N GLY A 136 41.49 17.66 -36.27
CA GLY A 136 42.65 17.58 -37.20
C GLY A 136 43.20 18.94 -37.62
N GLY A 137 43.08 19.95 -36.76
CA GLY A 137 43.53 21.32 -37.04
C GLY A 137 42.68 22.08 -38.07
N LYS A 138 41.46 21.59 -38.33
CA LYS A 138 40.48 22.22 -39.25
C LYS A 138 39.14 22.37 -38.60
N VAL A 139 38.36 23.32 -39.14
CA VAL A 139 36.93 23.43 -38.90
C VAL A 139 36.21 22.75 -40.04
N TRP A 140 35.46 21.75 -39.74
CA TRP A 140 34.62 21.01 -40.70
C TRP A 140 33.19 21.58 -40.62
N TYR A 141 32.51 21.72 -41.73
CA TYR A 141 31.11 22.21 -41.74
C TYR A 141 30.27 21.39 -42.72
N GLY A 142 29.02 21.09 -42.25
CA GLY A 142 28.00 20.46 -43.08
C GLY A 142 27.20 21.55 -43.81
N TYR A 143 27.08 21.45 -45.11
CA TYR A 143 26.47 22.49 -45.93
C TYR A 143 25.77 21.95 -47.18
N THR A 144 25.09 22.81 -47.90
CA THR A 144 24.45 22.48 -49.20
C THR A 144 25.38 22.79 -50.36
N ALA A 145 25.70 21.81 -51.18
CA ALA A 145 26.40 21.95 -52.46
C ALA A 145 25.55 21.40 -53.60
N ASP A 146 25.22 22.22 -54.59
CA ASP A 146 24.42 21.83 -55.77
C ASP A 146 23.08 21.14 -55.38
N GLY A 147 22.44 21.63 -54.33
CA GLY A 147 21.18 21.07 -53.81
C GLY A 147 21.30 19.74 -53.06
N LYS A 148 22.51 19.33 -52.68
CA LYS A 148 22.82 18.13 -51.90
C LYS A 148 23.63 18.48 -50.67
N GLY A 149 23.60 17.60 -49.66
CA GLY A 149 24.46 17.72 -48.50
C GLY A 149 25.92 17.44 -48.85
N ALA A 150 26.81 18.20 -48.23
CA ALA A 150 28.26 18.07 -48.38
C ALA A 150 28.98 18.50 -47.13
N ILE A 151 30.23 18.08 -46.98
CA ILE A 151 31.13 18.53 -45.90
C ILE A 151 32.26 19.34 -46.51
N GLY A 152 32.45 20.53 -46.05
CA GLY A 152 33.58 21.40 -46.35
C GLY A 152 34.51 21.52 -45.16
N SER A 153 35.62 22.21 -45.35
CA SER A 153 36.54 22.50 -44.26
C SER A 153 37.20 23.87 -44.39
N VAL A 154 37.55 24.46 -43.25
CA VAL A 154 38.40 25.66 -43.17
C VAL A 154 39.69 25.23 -42.45
N ASP A 155 40.84 25.52 -43.06
CA ASP A 155 42.13 25.22 -42.41
C ASP A 155 42.62 26.39 -41.52
N ALA A 156 43.72 26.18 -40.78
CA ALA A 156 44.30 27.19 -39.90
C ALA A 156 44.75 28.49 -40.62
N SER A 157 44.91 28.46 -41.92
CA SER A 157 45.22 29.66 -42.73
C SER A 157 43.96 30.44 -43.17
N GLY A 158 42.77 29.90 -42.87
CA GLY A 158 41.47 30.43 -43.32
C GLY A 158 41.09 29.99 -44.73
N THR A 159 41.79 28.99 -45.29
CA THR A 159 41.47 28.49 -46.62
C THR A 159 40.22 27.59 -46.56
N VAL A 160 39.17 27.98 -47.28
CA VAL A 160 37.94 27.22 -47.44
C VAL A 160 38.10 26.17 -48.54
N SER A 161 37.82 24.92 -48.21
CA SER A 161 37.85 23.78 -49.14
C SER A 161 36.44 23.21 -49.31
N THR A 162 35.90 23.23 -50.56
CA THR A 162 34.56 22.73 -50.89
C THR A 162 34.57 22.08 -52.27
N PRO A 163 33.80 20.98 -52.49
CA PRO A 163 33.32 20.05 -51.47
C PRO A 163 34.46 19.12 -51.09
N THR A 164 34.59 18.85 -49.83
CA THR A 164 35.53 17.83 -49.34
C THR A 164 34.93 16.43 -49.49
N LEU A 165 33.65 16.29 -49.16
CA LEU A 165 32.87 15.06 -49.22
C LEU A 165 31.42 15.38 -49.61
N SER A 166 30.80 14.58 -50.45
CA SER A 166 29.43 14.81 -50.96
C SER A 166 28.68 13.49 -51.15
N HIS A 167 27.92 13.09 -50.18
CA HIS A 167 27.13 11.84 -50.25
C HIS A 167 25.69 11.99 -49.74
N TRP A 168 25.36 13.12 -49.14
CA TRP A 168 24.11 13.31 -48.44
C TRP A 168 23.07 14.02 -49.29
N SER A 169 21.78 13.72 -49.02
CA SER A 169 20.66 14.40 -49.65
C SER A 169 20.41 15.79 -49.06
N VAL A 170 20.73 15.95 -47.76
CA VAL A 170 20.64 17.21 -47.02
C VAL A 170 21.95 17.47 -46.27
N PRO A 171 22.24 18.70 -45.85
CA PRO A 171 23.42 19.00 -45.05
C PRO A 171 23.53 18.12 -43.84
N PRO A 172 24.66 17.42 -43.65
CA PRO A 172 24.83 16.52 -42.48
C PRO A 172 25.11 17.30 -41.19
N LEU A 173 24.63 16.74 -40.09
CA LEU A 173 25.11 17.07 -38.75
C LEU A 173 26.54 16.53 -38.59
N LEU A 174 27.40 17.30 -37.92
CA LEU A 174 28.79 16.91 -37.68
C LEU A 174 29.12 16.88 -36.21
N ALA A 175 29.89 15.89 -35.81
CA ALA A 175 30.54 15.83 -34.51
C ALA A 175 31.95 15.30 -34.65
N ALA A 176 32.83 15.70 -33.72
CA ALA A 176 34.23 15.26 -33.80
C ALA A 176 34.78 14.93 -32.40
N GLY A 177 35.70 13.96 -32.37
CA GLY A 177 36.40 13.55 -31.15
C GLY A 177 37.57 12.61 -31.52
N GLY A 178 38.68 12.68 -30.79
CA GLY A 178 39.85 11.79 -30.94
C GLY A 178 40.40 11.72 -32.36
N GLY A 179 40.30 12.82 -33.16
CA GLY A 179 40.72 12.83 -34.56
C GLY A 179 39.75 12.16 -35.54
N VAL A 180 38.56 11.81 -35.10
CA VAL A 180 37.47 11.26 -35.92
C VAL A 180 36.41 12.35 -36.13
N LEU A 181 35.95 12.50 -37.37
CA LEU A 181 34.76 13.26 -37.74
C LEU A 181 33.63 12.24 -38.04
N ALA A 182 32.49 12.43 -37.42
CA ALA A 182 31.25 11.75 -37.75
C ALA A 182 30.32 12.70 -38.45
N ALA A 183 29.61 12.21 -39.46
CA ALA A 183 28.58 12.94 -40.21
C ALA A 183 27.31 12.09 -40.23
N GLU A 184 26.18 12.73 -39.99
CA GLU A 184 24.87 12.07 -39.98
C GLU A 184 23.87 12.88 -40.76
N GLU A 185 23.12 12.23 -41.64
CA GLU A 185 22.06 12.82 -42.42
C GLU A 185 20.73 12.74 -41.65
N PRO A 186 20.16 13.87 -41.19
CA PRO A 186 19.00 13.86 -40.29
C PRO A 186 17.68 13.59 -41.06
N LEU A 187 17.50 12.37 -41.59
CA LEU A 187 16.30 11.94 -42.31
C LEU A 187 15.31 11.17 -41.41
N GLN A 188 14.03 11.12 -41.82
CA GLN A 188 12.94 10.65 -40.97
C GLN A 188 12.86 9.14 -40.71
N SER A 189 13.56 8.27 -41.42
CA SER A 189 13.41 6.81 -41.28
C SER A 189 14.71 6.03 -41.24
N LEU A 190 15.68 6.38 -42.02
CA LEU A 190 17.03 5.83 -42.00
C LEU A 190 17.99 7.02 -42.05
N SER A 191 18.87 7.10 -41.06
CA SER A 191 19.95 8.08 -41.04
C SER A 191 21.18 7.49 -41.68
N HIS A 192 21.74 8.20 -42.67
CA HIS A 192 23.01 7.84 -43.21
C HIS A 192 24.13 8.39 -42.33
N VAL A 193 24.94 7.51 -41.77
CA VAL A 193 26.07 7.87 -40.92
C VAL A 193 27.38 7.47 -41.57
N ALA A 194 28.31 8.41 -41.63
CA ALA A 194 29.68 8.17 -42.10
C ALA A 194 30.68 8.66 -41.05
N THR A 195 31.80 7.98 -40.95
CA THR A 195 32.92 8.36 -40.09
C THR A 195 34.21 8.50 -40.87
N PHE A 196 35.01 9.46 -40.50
CA PHE A 196 36.27 9.78 -41.16
C PHE A 196 37.39 9.96 -40.15
N ASP A 197 38.58 9.47 -40.46
CA ASP A 197 39.80 9.88 -39.79
C ASP A 197 40.23 11.24 -40.35
N VAL A 198 40.28 12.23 -39.49
CA VAL A 198 40.67 13.60 -39.82
C VAL A 198 41.91 14.07 -39.03
N SER A 199 42.57 13.17 -38.35
CA SER A 199 43.72 13.47 -37.48
C SER A 199 44.88 14.13 -38.24
N SER A 200 45.02 13.86 -39.52
CA SER A 200 46.02 14.50 -40.42
C SER A 200 45.58 15.81 -41.04
N GLY A 201 44.37 16.27 -40.80
CA GLY A 201 43.73 17.40 -41.48
C GLY A 201 43.15 17.03 -42.84
N THR A 202 43.23 15.77 -43.26
CA THR A 202 42.62 15.24 -44.48
C THR A 202 41.60 14.16 -44.08
N ALA A 203 40.39 14.25 -44.60
CA ALA A 203 39.36 13.27 -44.29
C ALA A 203 39.60 11.95 -45.02
N THR A 204 39.82 10.87 -44.26
CA THR A 204 39.91 9.51 -44.78
C THR A 204 38.70 8.73 -44.28
N ALA A 205 37.92 8.14 -45.17
CA ALA A 205 36.75 7.36 -44.80
C ALA A 205 37.13 6.16 -43.93
N LYS A 206 36.40 5.95 -42.82
CA LYS A 206 36.54 4.80 -41.93
C LYS A 206 35.37 3.83 -42.12
N ALA A 207 34.15 4.32 -41.99
CA ALA A 207 32.93 3.54 -42.19
C ALA A 207 31.77 4.42 -42.68
N ASP A 208 30.81 3.78 -43.30
CA ASP A 208 29.69 4.41 -43.97
C ASP A 208 28.53 3.39 -44.01
N THR A 209 27.39 3.75 -43.46
CA THR A 209 26.23 2.86 -43.43
C THR A 209 24.95 3.61 -43.09
N ASP A 210 23.82 3.00 -43.46
CA ASP A 210 22.52 3.45 -43.00
C ASP A 210 22.23 2.84 -41.62
N VAL A 211 21.83 3.67 -40.68
CA VAL A 211 21.42 3.25 -39.35
C VAL A 211 19.94 3.55 -39.12
N TYR A 212 19.27 2.67 -38.42
CA TYR A 212 17.85 2.88 -38.12
C TYR A 212 17.72 3.75 -36.84
N GLY A 213 17.41 5.03 -37.01
CA GLY A 213 17.39 5.98 -35.90
C GLY A 213 16.21 6.96 -35.89
N GLY A 214 15.56 7.17 -37.02
CA GLY A 214 14.57 8.26 -37.15
C GLY A 214 15.24 9.62 -37.29
N THR A 215 14.52 10.72 -37.03
CA THR A 215 15.08 12.08 -37.12
C THR A 215 16.10 12.29 -35.99
N ALA A 216 17.36 12.49 -36.37
CA ALA A 216 18.43 12.80 -35.44
C ALA A 216 18.18 14.16 -34.76
N THR A 217 18.43 14.20 -33.47
CA THR A 217 18.33 15.37 -32.60
C THR A 217 19.64 15.67 -31.88
N GLY A 218 20.66 14.85 -32.08
CA GLY A 218 21.99 15.04 -31.55
C GLY A 218 22.95 13.97 -32.05
N LEU A 219 24.17 14.40 -32.36
CA LEU A 219 25.29 13.57 -32.76
C LEU A 219 26.49 13.92 -31.91
N GLN A 220 27.18 12.94 -31.35
CA GLN A 220 28.40 13.14 -30.57
C GLN A 220 29.43 12.05 -30.89
N VAL A 221 30.71 12.39 -30.79
CA VAL A 221 31.82 11.42 -30.84
C VAL A 221 32.55 11.42 -29.52
N THR A 222 32.88 10.27 -29.00
CA THR A 222 33.64 10.16 -27.75
C THR A 222 35.02 10.81 -27.88
N GLY A 223 35.55 11.37 -26.80
CA GLY A 223 36.83 12.08 -26.80
C GLY A 223 38.01 11.23 -27.27
N ASP A 224 37.95 9.91 -27.14
CA ASP A 224 38.92 8.97 -27.68
C ASP A 224 38.69 8.62 -29.17
N GLY A 225 37.63 9.12 -29.80
CA GLY A 225 37.26 8.84 -31.17
C GLY A 225 36.77 7.40 -31.45
N ALA A 226 36.51 6.61 -30.39
CA ALA A 226 36.18 5.21 -30.57
C ALA A 226 34.70 4.95 -30.87
N LYS A 227 33.80 5.83 -30.42
CA LYS A 227 32.35 5.66 -30.55
C LYS A 227 31.67 6.90 -31.08
N VAL A 228 30.58 6.72 -31.81
CA VAL A 228 29.65 7.75 -32.20
C VAL A 228 28.28 7.44 -31.57
N LEU A 229 27.64 8.47 -31.03
CA LEU A 229 26.36 8.41 -30.36
C LEU A 229 25.33 9.20 -31.14
N LEU A 230 24.16 8.62 -31.31
CA LEU A 230 23.02 9.23 -31.96
C LEU A 230 21.86 9.37 -30.97
N ALA A 231 21.28 10.54 -30.88
CA ALA A 231 19.97 10.77 -30.31
C ALA A 231 18.94 10.90 -31.43
N ALA A 232 17.82 10.17 -31.32
CA ALA A 232 16.76 10.24 -32.32
C ALA A 232 15.37 10.12 -31.67
N ILE A 233 14.46 11.03 -31.97
CA ILE A 233 13.15 11.16 -31.29
C ILE A 233 12.28 9.89 -31.43
N GLN A 234 12.43 9.14 -32.49
CA GLN A 234 11.56 7.97 -32.75
C GLN A 234 12.06 6.67 -32.16
N GLN A 235 13.23 6.66 -31.52
CA GLN A 235 13.80 5.50 -30.86
C GLN A 235 13.75 5.70 -29.36
N PRO A 236 13.25 4.74 -28.57
CA PRO A 236 13.20 4.87 -27.10
C PRO A 236 14.57 4.66 -26.44
N ALA A 237 15.65 4.69 -27.20
CA ALA A 237 16.99 4.41 -26.72
C ALA A 237 18.04 5.24 -27.46
N LEU A 238 19.12 5.56 -26.75
CA LEU A 238 20.32 6.14 -27.34
C LEU A 238 21.07 5.07 -28.12
N GLU A 239 21.45 5.37 -29.36
CA GLU A 239 22.19 4.48 -30.23
C GLU A 239 23.68 4.79 -30.19
N ILE A 240 24.50 3.77 -29.93
CA ILE A 240 25.97 3.88 -29.85
C ILE A 240 26.63 2.91 -30.83
N TYR A 241 27.48 3.44 -31.70
CA TYR A 241 28.21 2.70 -32.72
C TYR A 241 29.71 2.89 -32.58
N ARG A 242 30.49 1.90 -32.99
CA ARG A 242 31.95 2.06 -33.11
C ARG A 242 32.24 2.91 -34.35
N THR A 243 33.16 3.84 -34.28
CA THR A 243 33.54 4.70 -35.42
C THR A 243 34.32 3.94 -36.48
N SER A 244 34.85 2.74 -36.16
CA SER A 244 35.68 1.94 -37.10
C SER A 244 34.85 1.19 -38.13
N ASP A 245 33.62 0.82 -37.84
CA ASP A 245 32.81 -0.07 -38.69
C ASP A 245 31.30 0.19 -38.57
N LEU A 246 30.89 1.17 -37.79
CA LEU A 246 29.51 1.53 -37.50
C LEU A 246 28.63 0.36 -37.06
N LEU A 247 29.22 -0.68 -36.45
CA LEU A 247 28.47 -1.70 -35.73
C LEU A 247 28.14 -1.20 -34.35
N ARG A 248 27.01 -1.62 -33.84
CA ARG A 248 26.60 -1.27 -32.46
C ARG A 248 27.71 -1.58 -31.46
N ALA A 249 28.13 -0.58 -30.72
CA ALA A 249 29.17 -0.71 -29.69
C ALA A 249 28.67 -1.34 -28.43
N ASN A 250 27.33 -1.36 -28.23
CA ASN A 250 26.68 -1.93 -27.06
C ASN A 250 25.53 -2.87 -27.48
N PRO A 251 25.48 -4.11 -27.01
CA PRO A 251 24.41 -5.05 -27.30
C PRO A 251 23.07 -4.70 -26.60
N ALA A 252 23.09 -3.90 -25.55
CA ALA A 252 21.88 -3.43 -24.84
C ALA A 252 21.66 -1.94 -25.11
N PRO A 253 20.46 -1.53 -25.53
CA PRO A 253 20.17 -0.12 -25.74
C PRO A 253 20.14 0.64 -24.40
N TYR A 254 20.60 1.89 -24.43
CA TYR A 254 20.45 2.84 -23.33
C TYR A 254 19.05 3.43 -23.40
N TYR A 255 18.14 2.95 -22.55
CA TYR A 255 16.75 3.42 -22.55
C TYR A 255 16.64 4.83 -21.95
N THR A 256 15.91 5.69 -22.65
CA THR A 256 15.63 7.08 -22.25
C THR A 256 14.14 7.30 -21.96
N GLY A 257 13.45 6.26 -21.53
CA GLY A 257 12.00 6.29 -21.32
C GLY A 257 11.17 5.84 -22.53
N ALA A 258 9.89 6.24 -22.54
CA ALA A 258 8.96 5.83 -23.60
C ALA A 258 9.10 6.65 -24.90
N VAL A 259 9.86 7.74 -24.89
CA VAL A 259 10.09 8.66 -26.00
C VAL A 259 11.59 8.74 -26.26
N GLY A 260 11.98 8.83 -27.52
CA GLY A 260 13.39 8.91 -27.90
C GLY A 260 14.10 10.15 -27.33
N PRO A 261 15.45 10.09 -27.24
CA PRO A 261 16.23 11.22 -26.73
C PRO A 261 16.10 12.42 -27.67
N ALA A 262 15.87 13.58 -27.06
CA ALA A 262 15.84 14.85 -27.76
C ALA A 262 17.21 15.53 -27.79
N SER A 263 18.07 15.19 -26.83
CA SER A 263 19.42 15.77 -26.71
C SER A 263 20.36 14.78 -26.06
N LEU A 264 21.66 14.92 -26.32
CA LEU A 264 22.72 14.16 -25.68
C LEU A 264 23.99 15.02 -25.54
N ALA A 265 24.78 14.70 -24.52
CA ALA A 265 26.11 15.28 -24.32
C ALA A 265 27.04 14.24 -23.69
N ILE A 266 28.32 14.27 -24.04
CA ILE A 266 29.36 13.38 -23.48
C ILE A 266 30.37 14.24 -22.73
N ASP A 267 30.64 13.86 -21.48
CA ASP A 267 31.71 14.49 -20.72
C ASP A 267 33.07 13.88 -21.06
N THR A 268 34.13 14.56 -20.62
CA THR A 268 35.52 14.15 -20.84
C THR A 268 35.87 12.80 -20.23
N ASP A 269 35.17 12.37 -19.16
CA ASP A 269 35.34 11.04 -18.56
C ASP A 269 34.50 9.95 -19.21
N GLY A 270 33.75 10.29 -20.25
CA GLY A 270 32.89 9.37 -20.99
C GLY A 270 31.49 9.22 -20.41
N THR A 271 31.10 9.99 -19.40
CA THR A 271 29.72 10.03 -18.90
C THR A 271 28.81 10.61 -19.96
N ILE A 272 27.74 9.90 -20.27
CA ILE A 272 26.74 10.27 -21.26
C ILE A 272 25.54 10.87 -20.55
N ALA A 273 25.16 12.07 -20.93
CA ALA A 273 23.87 12.66 -20.57
C ALA A 273 22.94 12.55 -21.77
N SER A 274 21.73 12.04 -21.53
CA SER A 274 20.69 11.93 -22.55
C SER A 274 19.36 12.41 -21.99
N ALA A 275 18.71 13.33 -22.67
CA ALA A 275 17.45 13.89 -22.21
C ALA A 275 16.32 13.63 -23.20
N SER A 276 15.15 13.33 -22.65
CA SER A 276 13.89 13.17 -23.39
C SER A 276 12.75 13.90 -22.66
N THR A 277 11.55 13.83 -23.18
CA THR A 277 10.36 14.31 -22.46
C THR A 277 10.08 13.51 -21.17
N ALA A 278 10.69 12.33 -21.01
CA ALA A 278 10.55 11.50 -19.80
C ALA A 278 11.51 11.92 -18.67
N GLY A 279 12.58 12.66 -19.00
CA GLY A 279 13.57 13.12 -18.04
C GLY A 279 14.99 13.13 -18.58
N LEU A 280 15.93 13.31 -17.65
CA LEU A 280 17.37 13.28 -17.89
C LEU A 280 17.92 11.92 -17.41
N TYR A 281 18.69 11.28 -18.27
CA TYR A 281 19.37 10.01 -17.98
C TYR A 281 20.87 10.19 -18.11
N LEU A 282 21.60 9.76 -17.11
CA LEU A 282 23.07 9.83 -17.06
C LEU A 282 23.61 8.42 -16.97
N TYR A 283 24.56 8.09 -17.83
CA TYR A 283 25.18 6.78 -17.90
C TYR A 283 26.68 6.90 -17.66
N ALA A 284 27.17 6.23 -16.62
CA ALA A 284 28.61 6.14 -16.38
C ALA A 284 29.26 5.25 -17.46
N GLY A 285 30.20 5.81 -18.22
CA GLY A 285 30.74 5.34 -19.50
C GLY A 285 30.91 3.85 -19.71
N SER A 286 31.51 3.12 -18.79
CA SER A 286 31.80 1.68 -18.96
C SER A 286 30.83 0.73 -18.28
N THR A 287 30.02 1.22 -17.33
CA THR A 287 29.24 0.37 -16.42
C THR A 287 27.76 0.34 -16.74
N LEU A 288 27.28 1.24 -17.65
CA LEU A 288 25.86 1.43 -17.90
C LEU A 288 25.06 1.79 -16.64
N ALA A 289 25.75 2.24 -15.60
CA ALA A 289 25.12 2.74 -14.40
C ALA A 289 24.28 3.97 -14.75
N GLU A 290 22.99 3.88 -14.53
CA GLU A 290 22.02 4.90 -14.86
C GLU A 290 21.74 5.76 -13.62
N ASN A 291 21.80 7.07 -13.81
CA ASN A 291 21.16 8.02 -12.91
C ASN A 291 20.03 8.69 -13.70
N HIS A 292 18.86 8.77 -13.11
CA HIS A 292 17.67 9.33 -13.76
C HIS A 292 17.11 10.49 -12.96
N ASP A 293 16.82 11.59 -13.65
CA ASP A 293 16.20 12.76 -13.04
C ASP A 293 15.07 13.32 -13.91
N THR A 294 14.29 14.25 -13.40
CA THR A 294 13.15 14.83 -14.10
C THR A 294 13.30 16.35 -14.20
N PHE A 295 13.01 16.88 -15.38
CA PHE A 295 12.88 18.33 -15.55
C PHE A 295 11.62 18.86 -14.83
N PRO A 296 11.57 20.17 -14.53
CA PRO A 296 10.36 20.77 -13.96
C PRO A 296 9.10 20.43 -14.75
N SER A 297 7.99 20.22 -14.07
CA SER A 297 6.71 19.85 -14.70
C SER A 297 6.28 20.87 -15.75
N GLY A 298 5.96 20.41 -16.94
CA GLY A 298 5.51 21.26 -18.05
C GLY A 298 6.62 21.82 -18.93
N THR A 299 7.88 21.40 -18.72
CA THR A 299 9.00 21.73 -19.59
C THR A 299 9.48 20.51 -20.38
N THR A 300 10.11 20.74 -21.52
CA THR A 300 10.77 19.72 -22.35
C THR A 300 12.16 20.20 -22.73
N VAL A 301 13.14 19.28 -22.75
CA VAL A 301 14.48 19.64 -23.23
C VAL A 301 14.41 20.01 -24.72
N ALA A 302 15.14 21.06 -25.11
CA ALA A 302 15.28 21.44 -26.51
C ALA A 302 16.15 20.40 -27.24
N PRO A 303 15.89 20.15 -28.56
CA PRO A 303 16.81 19.34 -29.35
C PRO A 303 18.24 19.88 -29.25
N ASP A 304 19.22 19.00 -29.04
CA ASP A 304 20.63 19.35 -28.85
C ASP A 304 20.89 20.38 -27.74
N GLY A 305 20.03 20.35 -26.72
CA GLY A 305 20.01 21.32 -25.63
C GLY A 305 20.81 20.92 -24.38
N LEU A 306 21.72 19.97 -24.45
CA LEU A 306 22.62 19.58 -23.36
C LEU A 306 24.07 19.94 -23.66
N ALA A 307 24.78 20.44 -22.63
CA ALA A 307 26.22 20.63 -22.68
C ALA A 307 26.85 20.40 -21.32
N TRP A 308 27.95 19.64 -21.25
CA TRP A 308 28.75 19.52 -20.04
C TRP A 308 29.61 20.76 -19.82
N GLY A 309 29.73 21.17 -18.58
CA GLY A 309 30.72 22.13 -18.14
C GLY A 309 32.11 21.53 -18.10
N GLY A 310 33.16 22.36 -18.25
CA GLY A 310 34.55 21.90 -18.19
C GLY A 310 34.99 21.44 -16.81
N ASP A 311 34.15 21.60 -15.79
CA ASP A 311 34.39 21.09 -14.41
C ASP A 311 34.07 19.59 -14.26
N GLY A 312 33.48 18.97 -15.31
CA GLY A 312 33.07 17.59 -15.30
C GLY A 312 31.96 17.24 -14.32
N THR A 313 31.33 18.23 -13.71
CA THR A 313 30.28 18.04 -12.70
C THR A 313 28.98 18.76 -13.01
N THR A 314 29.05 19.89 -13.73
CA THR A 314 27.91 20.70 -14.10
C THR A 314 27.41 20.33 -15.50
N LEU A 315 26.12 20.06 -15.60
CA LEU A 315 25.42 19.87 -16.86
C LEU A 315 24.48 21.05 -17.10
N TYR A 316 24.55 21.66 -18.27
CA TYR A 316 23.65 22.70 -18.72
C TYR A 316 22.57 22.07 -19.58
N ALA A 317 21.32 22.44 -19.34
CA ALA A 317 20.19 21.98 -20.14
C ALA A 317 19.33 23.17 -20.58
N VAL A 318 19.04 23.26 -21.86
CA VAL A 318 18.07 24.22 -22.37
C VAL A 318 16.71 23.51 -22.42
N THR A 319 15.77 24.05 -21.66
CA THR A 319 14.39 23.55 -21.66
C THR A 319 13.44 24.58 -22.26
N LYS A 320 12.29 24.09 -22.75
CA LYS A 320 11.24 24.90 -23.33
C LYS A 320 9.91 24.58 -22.65
N ASP A 321 9.19 25.60 -22.26
CA ASP A 321 7.85 25.43 -21.68
C ASP A 321 6.74 25.38 -22.75
N SER A 322 5.52 25.16 -22.31
CA SER A 322 4.33 25.10 -23.19
C SER A 322 3.99 26.44 -23.88
N SER A 323 4.53 27.57 -23.40
CA SER A 323 4.39 28.89 -24.04
C SER A 323 5.44 29.12 -25.12
N GLY A 324 6.45 28.28 -25.17
CA GLY A 324 7.58 28.41 -26.08
C GLY A 324 8.76 29.17 -25.54
N ALA A 325 8.73 29.58 -24.27
CA ALA A 325 9.84 30.25 -23.62
C ALA A 325 10.97 29.28 -23.26
N TYR A 326 12.20 29.72 -23.46
CA TYR A 326 13.39 28.93 -23.17
C TYR A 326 13.97 29.27 -21.80
N THR A 327 14.42 28.23 -21.11
CA THR A 327 15.04 28.33 -19.80
C THR A 327 16.35 27.53 -19.80
N LEU A 328 17.38 28.08 -19.18
CA LEU A 328 18.59 27.34 -18.85
C LEU A 328 18.40 26.70 -17.48
N ASP A 329 18.56 25.40 -17.42
CA ASP A 329 18.69 24.65 -16.16
C ASP A 329 20.17 24.33 -15.96
N VAL A 330 20.75 24.83 -14.87
CA VAL A 330 22.16 24.59 -14.46
C VAL A 330 22.19 23.50 -13.43
N LEU A 331 22.56 22.31 -13.81
CA LEU A 331 22.49 21.11 -12.99
C LEU A 331 23.87 20.84 -12.37
N GLY A 332 24.12 21.43 -11.21
CA GLY A 332 25.37 21.24 -10.47
C GLY A 332 25.45 19.82 -9.90
N SER A 333 26.65 19.21 -9.97
CA SER A 333 26.85 17.83 -9.52
C SER A 333 25.88 16.84 -10.19
N ALA A 334 25.64 17.00 -11.48
CA ALA A 334 24.67 16.19 -12.24
C ALA A 334 24.96 14.68 -12.18
N LYS A 335 26.24 14.31 -12.01
CA LYS A 335 26.65 12.89 -11.92
C LYS A 335 26.27 12.22 -10.60
N LEU A 336 25.90 12.98 -9.59
CA LEU A 336 25.48 12.42 -8.32
C LEU A 336 24.03 11.98 -8.39
N SER A 337 23.78 10.75 -8.07
CA SER A 337 22.42 10.21 -7.92
C SER A 337 21.68 10.94 -6.81
N ASP A 338 20.46 11.32 -7.07
CA ASP A 338 19.58 11.81 -6.03
C ASP A 338 19.30 10.72 -5.02
N THR A 339 19.36 11.08 -3.77
CA THR A 339 19.05 10.18 -2.68
C THR A 339 17.93 10.76 -1.83
N THR A 340 17.12 9.89 -1.30
CA THR A 340 16.09 10.25 -0.31
C THR A 340 16.17 9.29 0.86
N VAL A 341 16.14 9.86 2.05
CA VAL A 341 15.98 9.07 3.28
C VAL A 341 14.52 9.12 3.67
N THR A 342 13.93 7.96 3.86
CA THR A 342 12.56 7.83 4.39
C THR A 342 12.61 7.15 5.74
N LEU A 343 11.72 7.55 6.65
CA LEU A 343 11.64 7.00 7.99
C LEU A 343 10.22 6.54 8.28
N ASN A 344 10.09 5.34 8.83
CA ASN A 344 8.83 4.76 9.24
C ASN A 344 8.78 4.74 10.77
N PRO A 345 7.74 5.28 11.39
CA PRO A 345 7.62 5.29 12.83
C PRO A 345 7.56 3.87 13.40
N PRO A 346 8.03 3.67 14.65
CA PRO A 346 7.86 2.41 15.32
C PRO A 346 6.37 2.12 15.54
N GLN A 347 6.00 0.85 15.59
CA GLN A 347 4.62 0.43 15.85
C GLN A 347 4.15 0.92 17.23
N TYR A 348 5.05 0.98 18.18
CA TYR A 348 4.85 1.55 19.52
C TYR A 348 6.20 2.00 20.09
N ALA A 349 6.17 2.98 20.95
CA ALA A 349 7.29 3.39 21.75
C ALA A 349 6.77 3.72 23.17
N VAL A 350 7.31 3.03 24.16
CA VAL A 350 6.93 3.22 25.55
C VAL A 350 8.18 3.34 26.43
N PRO A 351 8.14 4.02 27.57
CA PRO A 351 9.29 4.17 28.44
C PRO A 351 9.92 2.86 28.85
N THR A 352 11.22 2.84 29.00
CA THR A 352 12.06 1.72 29.41
C THR A 352 12.08 0.50 28.49
N GLN A 353 11.27 0.45 27.46
CA GLN A 353 11.29 -0.61 26.45
C GLN A 353 12.06 -0.16 25.22
N GLN A 354 12.80 -1.10 24.63
CA GLN A 354 13.43 -0.87 23.36
C GLN A 354 12.36 -0.85 22.26
N PHE A 355 12.35 0.20 21.48
CA PHE A 355 11.59 0.28 20.24
C PHE A 355 12.53 0.39 19.05
N THR A 356 12.05 -0.02 17.90
CA THR A 356 12.79 0.01 16.66
C THR A 356 11.93 0.70 15.61
N PHE A 357 12.50 1.67 14.93
CA PHE A 357 11.93 2.24 13.73
C PHE A 357 12.81 1.93 12.54
N THR A 358 12.24 1.93 11.37
CA THR A 358 12.93 1.56 10.15
C THR A 358 12.95 2.73 9.18
N GLY A 359 13.79 2.64 8.21
CA GLY A 359 13.83 3.58 7.11
C GLY A 359 14.39 2.94 5.86
N ALA A 360 14.38 3.70 4.80
CA ALA A 360 15.02 3.34 3.55
C ALA A 360 15.81 4.53 3.01
N LEU A 361 16.96 4.22 2.44
CA LEU A 361 17.71 5.10 1.57
C LEU A 361 17.37 4.70 0.13
N ASP A 362 16.64 5.54 -0.55
CA ASP A 362 16.30 5.36 -1.96
C ASP A 362 17.23 6.18 -2.84
N THR A 363 17.66 5.60 -3.94
CA THR A 363 18.48 6.26 -4.95
C THR A 363 17.92 6.00 -6.33
N ARG A 364 18.16 6.89 -7.25
CA ARG A 364 17.81 6.68 -8.67
C ARG A 364 18.87 5.92 -9.47
N GLY A 365 19.89 5.41 -8.81
CA GLY A 365 20.96 4.63 -9.39
C GLY A 365 21.31 3.41 -8.56
N PHE A 366 22.58 3.08 -8.45
CA PHE A 366 23.04 2.01 -7.58
C PHE A 366 22.91 2.40 -6.12
N LEU A 367 22.35 1.49 -5.34
CA LEU A 367 22.20 1.69 -3.91
C LEU A 367 23.58 1.64 -3.23
N PRO A 368 23.95 2.60 -2.38
CA PRO A 368 25.18 2.58 -1.61
C PRO A 368 25.05 1.61 -0.41
N ALA A 369 24.88 0.32 -0.66
CA ALA A 369 24.76 -0.69 0.37
C ALA A 369 25.97 -0.70 1.30
N GLY A 370 25.74 -0.76 2.61
CA GLY A 370 26.80 -0.65 3.63
C GLY A 370 27.17 0.79 3.99
N ALA A 371 26.52 1.80 3.39
CA ALA A 371 26.72 3.18 3.77
C ALA A 371 26.29 3.43 5.23
N ALA A 372 27.08 4.22 5.95
CA ALA A 372 26.75 4.66 7.29
C ALA A 372 25.80 5.87 7.24
N LEU A 373 24.76 5.82 8.05
CA LEU A 373 23.84 6.93 8.25
C LEU A 373 24.08 7.50 9.65
N GLN A 374 24.40 8.77 9.73
CA GLN A 374 24.51 9.48 11.00
C GLN A 374 23.13 9.62 11.61
N VAL A 375 23.00 9.24 12.87
CA VAL A 375 21.74 9.31 13.60
C VAL A 375 21.90 10.25 14.79
N THR A 376 20.99 11.19 14.93
CA THR A 376 20.89 12.01 16.13
C THR A 376 19.50 11.93 16.72
N ARG A 377 19.42 12.15 18.03
CA ARG A 377 18.17 12.31 18.78
C ARG A 377 18.22 13.62 19.56
N ASP A 378 17.28 14.50 19.27
CA ASP A 378 17.25 15.86 19.87
C ASP A 378 18.59 16.59 19.74
N GLY A 379 19.34 16.30 18.65
CA GLY A 379 20.68 16.85 18.37
C GLY A 379 21.84 16.06 18.96
N GLU A 380 21.59 15.10 19.86
CA GLU A 380 22.64 14.27 20.45
C GLU A 380 22.90 13.01 19.58
N PRO A 381 24.16 12.64 19.33
CA PRO A 381 24.50 11.54 18.45
C PRO A 381 24.12 10.19 19.06
N LEU A 382 23.61 9.31 18.20
CA LEU A 382 23.39 7.89 18.45
C LEU A 382 24.36 7.06 17.59
N PRO A 383 24.47 5.75 17.81
CA PRO A 383 25.21 4.87 16.91
C PRO A 383 24.69 5.00 15.48
N ASP A 384 25.60 5.03 14.51
CA ASP A 384 25.27 5.08 13.09
C ASP A 384 24.47 3.85 12.68
N ALA A 385 23.51 4.05 11.80
CA ALA A 385 22.80 2.97 11.14
C ALA A 385 23.52 2.60 9.83
N THR A 386 23.41 1.34 9.41
CA THR A 386 24.01 0.84 8.17
C THR A 386 22.91 0.49 7.18
N VAL A 387 23.07 0.93 5.94
CA VAL A 387 22.16 0.64 4.84
C VAL A 387 22.35 -0.79 4.37
N GLY A 388 21.28 -1.59 4.37
CA GLY A 388 21.26 -2.94 3.85
C GLY A 388 21.37 -3.01 2.32
N ALA A 389 21.56 -4.21 1.79
CA ALA A 389 21.62 -4.44 0.35
C ALA A 389 20.30 -4.13 -0.39
N ASP A 390 19.20 -4.07 0.33
CA ASP A 390 17.86 -3.71 -0.16
C ASP A 390 17.51 -2.23 0.09
N GLY A 391 18.45 -1.42 0.57
CA GLY A 391 18.24 -0.02 0.89
C GLY A 391 17.64 0.23 2.27
N THR A 392 17.20 -0.77 2.97
CA THR A 392 16.56 -0.59 4.27
C THR A 392 17.60 -0.47 5.41
N PHE A 393 17.18 0.18 6.48
CA PHE A 393 17.95 0.24 7.72
C PHE A 393 17.00 0.26 8.92
N SER A 394 17.56 -0.02 10.08
CA SER A 394 16.81 0.00 11.32
C SER A 394 17.59 0.71 12.43
N ILE A 395 16.88 1.41 13.28
CA ILE A 395 17.43 2.15 14.41
C ILE A 395 16.65 1.73 15.65
N SER A 396 17.37 1.31 16.69
CA SER A 396 16.79 0.92 17.97
C SER A 396 17.20 1.88 19.06
N ASP A 397 16.24 2.28 19.89
CA ASP A 397 16.50 3.14 21.06
C ASP A 397 15.62 2.73 22.25
N THR A 398 16.00 3.22 23.41
CA THR A 398 15.27 3.03 24.67
C THR A 398 15.21 4.35 25.41
N ARG A 399 14.00 4.79 25.79
CA ARG A 399 13.83 6.04 26.54
C ARG A 399 13.30 5.74 27.95
N PRO A 400 13.87 6.40 28.97
CA PRO A 400 13.39 6.25 30.34
C PRO A 400 12.04 6.94 30.56
N ASP A 401 11.80 8.07 29.87
CA ASP A 401 10.67 8.95 30.11
C ASP A 401 9.75 9.03 28.89
N ALA A 402 8.48 9.28 29.15
CA ALA A 402 7.51 9.62 28.13
C ALA A 402 7.79 11.02 27.56
N GLY A 403 7.54 11.22 26.30
CA GLY A 403 7.75 12.48 25.61
C GLY A 403 7.89 12.34 24.11
N THR A 404 8.07 13.45 23.42
CA THR A 404 8.35 13.46 21.98
C THR A 404 9.84 13.65 21.77
N TYR A 405 10.44 12.75 21.01
CA TYR A 405 11.86 12.76 20.67
C TYR A 405 12.00 12.89 19.16
N THR A 406 12.88 13.80 18.74
CA THR A 406 13.15 14.07 17.34
C THR A 406 14.40 13.33 16.91
N TYR A 407 14.24 12.38 15.99
CA TYR A 407 15.33 11.65 15.37
C TYR A 407 15.62 12.29 14.01
N GLN A 408 16.88 12.57 13.75
CA GLN A 408 17.37 12.97 12.45
C GLN A 408 18.34 11.92 11.94
N VAL A 409 18.12 11.49 10.71
CA VAL A 409 18.97 10.51 10.03
C VAL A 409 19.53 11.17 8.78
N SER A 410 20.86 11.20 8.69
CA SER A 410 21.58 11.90 7.63
C SER A 410 22.52 10.95 6.91
N TYR A 411 22.39 10.88 5.61
CA TYR A 411 23.37 10.33 4.70
C TYR A 411 24.28 11.45 4.22
N ALA A 412 25.58 11.33 4.43
CA ALA A 412 26.54 12.38 4.06
C ALA A 412 26.76 12.50 2.54
N GLY A 413 26.27 11.56 1.78
CA GLY A 413 26.62 11.39 0.36
C GLY A 413 27.95 10.67 0.19
N ASP A 414 28.28 10.37 -1.05
CA ASP A 414 29.56 9.81 -1.47
C ASP A 414 29.95 10.36 -2.85
N ALA A 415 30.92 9.73 -3.50
CA ALA A 415 31.38 10.16 -4.82
C ALA A 415 30.32 10.03 -5.93
N THR A 416 29.24 9.29 -5.67
CA THR A 416 28.20 8.96 -6.65
C THR A 416 26.78 9.32 -6.20
N HIS A 417 26.63 9.73 -4.95
CA HIS A 417 25.31 10.02 -4.36
C HIS A 417 25.29 11.34 -3.59
N ARG A 418 24.21 12.06 -3.73
CA ARG A 418 23.96 13.31 -3.00
C ARG A 418 23.70 13.06 -1.51
N PRO A 419 24.01 13.99 -0.63
CA PRO A 419 23.60 13.91 0.77
C PRO A 419 22.06 13.98 0.88
N ALA A 420 21.52 13.30 1.89
CA ALA A 420 20.10 13.32 2.19
C ALA A 420 19.87 13.27 3.70
N THR A 421 18.79 13.89 4.15
CA THR A 421 18.43 13.93 5.57
C THR A 421 16.92 13.77 5.74
N ALA A 422 16.52 13.03 6.75
CA ALA A 422 15.12 12.95 7.17
C ALA A 422 14.98 13.12 8.68
N GLU A 423 13.83 13.60 9.09
CA GLU A 423 13.46 13.78 10.48
C GLU A 423 12.23 12.95 10.81
N LEU A 424 12.24 12.30 11.98
CA LEU A 424 11.13 11.56 12.53
C LEU A 424 10.88 11.97 13.97
N LYS A 425 9.66 12.35 14.29
CA LYS A 425 9.22 12.57 15.66
C LYS A 425 8.57 11.31 16.20
N VAL A 426 9.18 10.72 17.21
CA VAL A 426 8.67 9.56 17.90
C VAL A 426 8.07 9.99 19.23
N TYR A 427 6.79 9.74 19.40
CA TYR A 427 6.11 9.94 20.66
C TYR A 427 6.25 8.68 21.52
N VAL A 428 6.99 8.78 22.61
CA VAL A 428 7.10 7.74 23.63
C VAL A 428 5.97 7.95 24.63
N ALA A 429 4.95 7.13 24.54
CA ALA A 429 3.74 7.25 25.35
C ALA A 429 3.87 6.43 26.64
N ARG A 430 3.34 6.94 27.76
CA ARG A 430 3.09 6.08 28.89
C ARG A 430 2.17 4.93 28.47
N LEU A 431 2.36 3.78 29.07
CA LEU A 431 1.49 2.64 28.83
C LEU A 431 0.09 2.94 29.39
N PRO A 432 -0.95 2.91 28.58
CA PRO A 432 -2.30 2.96 29.08
C PRO A 432 -2.53 1.83 30.07
N THR A 433 -3.22 2.13 31.17
CA THR A 433 -3.55 1.14 32.17
C THR A 433 -5.04 0.99 32.30
N THR A 434 -5.46 -0.12 32.85
CA THR A 434 -6.84 -0.39 33.18
C THR A 434 -6.89 -0.95 34.58
N VAL A 435 -7.57 -0.24 35.47
CA VAL A 435 -8.09 -0.79 36.73
C VAL A 435 -9.40 -1.47 36.37
N ALA A 436 -9.55 -2.73 36.66
CA ALA A 436 -10.78 -3.47 36.44
C ALA A 436 -11.14 -4.29 37.69
N ALA A 437 -12.35 -4.12 38.15
CA ALA A 437 -12.88 -4.89 39.28
C ALA A 437 -14.14 -5.67 38.85
N PRO A 438 -13.99 -6.69 37.99
CA PRO A 438 -15.13 -7.46 37.47
C PRO A 438 -15.77 -8.37 38.52
N GLU A 439 -15.08 -8.64 39.63
CA GLU A 439 -15.53 -9.58 40.64
C GLU A 439 -15.74 -8.86 41.97
N ILE A 440 -17.01 -8.74 42.34
CA ILE A 440 -17.43 -8.23 43.63
C ILE A 440 -18.03 -9.40 44.41
N ASP A 441 -17.35 -9.82 45.47
CA ASP A 441 -17.82 -10.88 46.35
C ASP A 441 -18.38 -10.24 47.61
N SER A 442 -19.71 -10.22 47.75
CA SER A 442 -20.39 -9.75 48.93
C SER A 442 -21.24 -10.87 49.52
N ALA A 443 -20.77 -11.50 50.54
CA ALA A 443 -21.45 -12.66 51.16
C ALA A 443 -22.51 -12.25 52.18
N SER A 444 -22.53 -11.00 52.66
CA SER A 444 -23.49 -10.59 53.72
C SER A 444 -23.53 -9.06 53.90
N PRO A 445 -24.49 -8.50 54.63
CA PRO A 445 -24.67 -7.06 54.84
C PRO A 445 -23.48 -6.30 55.45
N HIS A 446 -22.46 -6.98 55.92
CA HIS A 446 -21.29 -6.38 56.58
C HIS A 446 -19.96 -6.89 56.06
N SER A 447 -19.92 -7.38 54.86
CA SER A 447 -18.65 -7.84 54.25
C SER A 447 -18.67 -7.64 52.74
N VAL A 448 -17.81 -6.77 52.27
CA VAL A 448 -17.59 -6.52 50.86
C VAL A 448 -16.15 -6.91 50.53
N VAL A 449 -15.96 -7.73 49.53
CA VAL A 449 -14.67 -8.07 48.96
C VAL A 449 -14.71 -7.76 47.46
N ILE A 450 -13.88 -6.83 47.03
CA ILE A 450 -13.74 -6.49 45.60
C ILE A 450 -12.38 -6.99 45.15
N LYS A 451 -12.37 -7.89 44.18
CA LYS A 451 -11.16 -8.35 43.54
C LYS A 451 -11.04 -7.66 42.19
N GLY A 452 -9.88 -7.09 41.97
CA GLY A 452 -9.61 -6.39 40.74
C GLY A 452 -8.22 -6.67 40.22
N THR A 453 -7.98 -6.19 39.03
CA THR A 453 -6.66 -6.27 38.39
C THR A 453 -6.26 -4.88 37.90
N LEU A 454 -4.96 -4.60 38.01
CA LEU A 454 -4.33 -3.47 37.32
C LEU A 454 -3.52 -4.02 36.16
N THR A 455 -3.93 -3.72 34.93
CA THR A 455 -3.26 -4.21 33.74
C THR A 455 -2.71 -3.04 32.91
N ALA A 456 -1.61 -3.27 32.22
CA ALA A 456 -1.08 -2.35 31.20
C ALA A 456 -1.33 -2.94 29.83
N GLU A 457 -1.68 -2.09 28.87
CA GLU A 457 -1.81 -2.50 27.48
C GLU A 457 -0.47 -2.95 26.90
N LEU A 458 -0.53 -3.71 25.81
CA LEU A 458 0.62 -4.29 25.10
C LEU A 458 1.42 -5.35 25.89
N GLY A 459 1.05 -5.65 27.12
CA GLY A 459 1.73 -6.68 27.95
C GLY A 459 3.18 -6.32 28.33
N PHE A 460 3.61 -5.09 28.10
CA PHE A 460 4.93 -4.58 28.45
C PHE A 460 4.89 -3.86 29.81
N GLY A 461 5.96 -4.04 30.55
CA GLY A 461 6.16 -3.36 31.81
C GLY A 461 5.58 -4.14 33.01
N SER A 462 6.39 -4.28 34.03
CA SER A 462 5.97 -4.69 35.37
C SER A 462 5.68 -3.43 36.14
N PHE A 463 4.59 -3.41 36.88
CA PHE A 463 4.34 -2.35 37.86
C PHE A 463 5.42 -2.36 38.92
N PRO A 464 5.89 -1.19 39.41
CA PRO A 464 6.84 -1.12 40.50
C PRO A 464 6.33 -1.85 41.74
N GLN A 465 7.26 -2.39 42.53
CA GLN A 465 6.89 -2.97 43.83
C GLN A 465 6.31 -1.89 44.76
N GLY A 466 5.16 -2.16 45.35
CA GLY A 466 4.47 -1.19 46.19
C GLY A 466 3.47 -0.31 45.45
N THR A 467 3.17 -0.61 44.19
CA THR A 467 2.07 0.05 43.45
C THR A 467 0.76 -0.12 44.23
N THR A 468 0.02 0.97 44.38
CA THR A 468 -1.23 1.00 45.15
C THR A 468 -2.41 1.46 44.32
N ILE A 469 -3.58 0.98 44.71
CA ILE A 469 -4.88 1.50 44.26
C ILE A 469 -5.45 2.29 45.44
N ASP A 470 -5.77 3.54 45.23
CA ASP A 470 -6.50 4.37 46.18
C ASP A 470 -7.97 4.04 46.11
N VAL A 471 -8.60 3.91 47.28
CA VAL A 471 -9.97 3.42 47.40
C VAL A 471 -10.83 4.39 48.17
N SER A 472 -11.96 4.78 47.62
CA SER A 472 -13.02 5.47 48.37
C SER A 472 -14.37 4.82 48.11
N ARG A 473 -15.23 4.80 49.10
CA ARG A 473 -16.61 4.33 49.03
C ARG A 473 -17.57 5.51 49.01
N ILE A 474 -18.48 5.54 48.09
CA ILE A 474 -19.56 6.52 47.98
C ILE A 474 -20.87 5.79 48.29
N ASP A 475 -21.63 6.29 49.24
CA ASP A 475 -23.01 5.88 49.48
C ASP A 475 -23.92 6.63 48.52
N GLU A 476 -24.59 5.92 47.63
CA GLU A 476 -25.40 6.52 46.56
C GLU A 476 -26.72 7.09 47.04
N ASP A 477 -27.18 6.70 48.25
CA ASP A 477 -28.41 7.21 48.88
C ASP A 477 -28.15 8.53 49.64
N THR A 478 -26.98 8.63 50.28
CA THR A 478 -26.60 9.77 51.13
C THR A 478 -25.59 10.70 50.49
N HIS A 479 -24.88 10.24 49.44
CA HIS A 479 -23.73 10.86 48.77
C HIS A 479 -22.52 11.11 49.69
N GLU A 480 -22.44 10.41 50.81
CA GLU A 480 -21.28 10.44 51.72
C GLU A 480 -20.11 9.65 51.12
N THR A 481 -18.92 10.26 51.12
CA THR A 481 -17.69 9.61 50.65
C THR A 481 -16.81 9.25 51.84
N VAL A 482 -16.43 8.00 51.92
CA VAL A 482 -15.50 7.48 52.95
C VAL A 482 -14.22 7.03 52.28
N GLN A 483 -13.09 7.62 52.68
CA GLN A 483 -11.77 7.17 52.23
C GLN A 483 -11.40 5.87 52.96
N LEU A 484 -11.09 4.85 52.19
CA LEU A 484 -10.61 3.56 52.69
C LEU A 484 -9.07 3.46 52.56
N PRO A 485 -8.42 2.53 53.27
CA PRO A 485 -7.00 2.30 53.09
C PRO A 485 -6.68 1.89 51.63
N SER A 486 -5.63 2.46 51.07
CA SER A 486 -5.12 2.04 49.74
C SER A 486 -4.66 0.58 49.79
N VAL A 487 -4.88 -0.16 48.75
CA VAL A 487 -4.49 -1.57 48.62
C VAL A 487 -3.32 -1.72 47.68
N THR A 488 -2.40 -2.64 47.97
CA THR A 488 -1.26 -2.95 47.14
C THR A 488 -1.64 -3.93 46.02
N VAL A 489 -1.11 -3.67 44.80
CA VAL A 489 -1.21 -4.59 43.70
C VAL A 489 -0.10 -5.62 43.80
N ASP A 490 -0.40 -6.89 43.63
CA ASP A 490 0.61 -7.94 43.50
C ASP A 490 1.31 -7.79 42.14
N PRO A 491 2.62 -7.54 42.09
CA PRO A 491 3.32 -7.29 40.84
C PRO A 491 3.40 -8.52 39.91
N ALA A 492 3.23 -9.73 40.45
CA ALA A 492 3.30 -10.97 39.68
C ALA A 492 1.95 -11.33 39.05
N THR A 493 0.87 -11.28 39.87
CA THR A 493 -0.49 -11.62 39.41
C THR A 493 -1.24 -10.40 38.85
N LYS A 494 -0.79 -9.19 39.20
CA LYS A 494 -1.44 -7.91 38.89
C LYS A 494 -2.80 -7.73 39.58
N GLU A 495 -3.08 -8.55 40.54
CA GLU A 495 -4.33 -8.55 41.33
C GLU A 495 -4.23 -7.67 42.54
N PHE A 496 -5.36 -7.13 42.98
CA PHE A 496 -5.56 -6.47 44.26
C PHE A 496 -6.90 -6.89 44.85
N THR A 497 -7.01 -6.76 46.17
CA THR A 497 -8.25 -7.07 46.86
C THR A 497 -8.59 -5.95 47.83
N VAL A 498 -9.76 -5.37 47.66
CA VAL A 498 -10.36 -4.42 48.62
C VAL A 498 -11.29 -5.18 49.55
N THR A 499 -11.16 -4.92 50.84
CA THR A 499 -12.10 -5.43 51.84
C THR A 499 -12.72 -4.26 52.58
N ASP A 500 -14.03 -4.27 52.72
CA ASP A 500 -14.78 -3.26 53.48
C ASP A 500 -15.92 -3.89 54.23
N ALA A 501 -16.41 -3.18 55.23
CA ALA A 501 -17.52 -3.59 56.07
C ALA A 501 -18.47 -2.40 56.28
N PRO A 502 -19.29 -2.06 55.30
CA PRO A 502 -20.28 -0.98 55.44
C PRO A 502 -21.22 -1.26 56.61
N GLU A 503 -21.48 -0.25 57.44
CA GLU A 503 -22.34 -0.38 58.62
C GLU A 503 -23.83 -0.56 58.29
N ALA A 504 -24.23 -0.05 57.09
CA ALA A 504 -25.62 -0.12 56.62
C ALA A 504 -25.70 -0.87 55.27
N ALA A 505 -26.83 -1.54 55.05
CA ALA A 505 -27.20 -1.99 53.70
C ALA A 505 -27.58 -0.79 52.85
N GLY A 506 -27.13 -0.77 51.58
CA GLY A 506 -27.38 0.35 50.69
C GLY A 506 -26.74 0.11 49.35
N TRP A 507 -26.83 1.07 48.46
CA TRP A 507 -26.14 1.06 47.16
C TRP A 507 -24.84 1.85 47.30
N PHE A 508 -23.70 1.20 47.05
CA PHE A 508 -22.39 1.79 47.19
C PHE A 508 -21.62 1.74 45.88
N THR A 509 -20.92 2.82 45.58
CA THR A 509 -19.92 2.87 44.49
C THR A 509 -18.53 2.97 45.11
N TYR A 510 -17.61 2.12 44.67
CA TYR A 510 -16.21 2.16 45.10
C TYR A 510 -15.39 2.79 44.00
N HIS A 511 -14.83 3.97 44.24
CA HIS A 511 -13.87 4.58 43.34
C HIS A 511 -12.49 3.99 43.57
N LEU A 512 -12.01 3.22 42.59
CA LEU A 512 -10.71 2.55 42.64
C LEU A 512 -9.79 3.28 41.67
N SER A 513 -8.75 3.94 42.16
CA SER A 513 -7.90 4.75 41.27
C SER A 513 -6.41 4.41 41.39
N TYR A 514 -5.79 4.24 40.28
CA TYR A 514 -4.33 4.19 40.12
C TYR A 514 -3.83 5.54 39.66
N ALA A 515 -2.91 6.17 40.40
CA ALA A 515 -2.44 7.53 40.10
C ALA A 515 -1.50 7.60 38.89
N GLY A 516 -1.07 6.46 38.36
CA GLY A 516 -0.03 6.40 37.32
C GLY A 516 1.36 6.52 37.90
N ASP A 517 2.36 6.32 37.07
CA ASP A 517 3.78 6.52 37.35
C ASP A 517 4.54 7.08 36.17
N ALA A 518 5.86 7.07 36.17
CA ALA A 518 6.69 7.58 35.07
C ALA A 518 6.50 6.81 33.75
N THR A 519 6.01 5.55 33.83
CA THR A 519 5.90 4.62 32.71
C THR A 519 4.47 4.24 32.36
N HIS A 520 3.53 4.49 33.29
CA HIS A 520 2.14 4.10 33.17
C HIS A 520 1.19 5.28 33.34
N GLU A 521 0.13 5.32 32.56
CA GLU A 521 -0.95 6.31 32.69
C GLU A 521 -1.82 6.04 33.92
N PRO A 522 -2.47 7.05 34.51
CA PRO A 522 -3.46 6.85 35.54
C PRO A 522 -4.73 6.18 34.97
N SER A 523 -5.39 5.39 35.79
CA SER A 523 -6.67 4.77 35.45
C SER A 523 -7.55 4.58 36.69
N ALA A 524 -8.84 4.47 36.46
CA ALA A 524 -9.80 4.25 37.56
C ALA A 524 -10.94 3.35 37.07
N ASP A 525 -11.61 2.74 38.04
CA ASP A 525 -12.84 1.97 37.85
C ASP A 525 -13.79 2.27 39.00
N ASP A 526 -15.08 2.31 38.73
CA ASP A 526 -16.13 2.66 39.67
C ASP A 526 -17.13 1.51 39.82
N PRO A 527 -16.71 0.36 40.35
CA PRO A 527 -17.63 -0.74 40.63
C PRO A 527 -18.66 -0.35 41.67
N SER A 528 -19.92 -0.59 41.34
CA SER A 528 -21.03 -0.34 42.26
C SER A 528 -21.65 -1.64 42.73
N LEU A 529 -22.04 -1.69 43.98
CA LEU A 529 -22.73 -2.83 44.54
C LEU A 529 -23.80 -2.41 45.53
N THR A 530 -24.78 -3.26 45.67
CA THR A 530 -25.77 -3.13 46.73
C THR A 530 -25.47 -4.12 47.85
N VAL A 531 -25.24 -3.62 49.02
CA VAL A 531 -25.17 -4.41 50.21
C VAL A 531 -26.61 -4.60 50.73
N SER A 532 -27.12 -5.79 50.60
CA SER A 532 -28.53 -6.07 50.89
C SER A 532 -28.73 -6.91 52.17
N ALA A 533 -29.96 -6.90 52.64
CA ALA A 533 -30.40 -7.85 53.68
C ALA A 533 -30.20 -9.31 53.21
N TYR A 534 -30.35 -10.25 54.05
CA TYR A 534 -30.23 -11.67 53.68
C TYR A 534 -31.02 -11.99 52.43
N THR A 535 -30.39 -12.67 51.51
CA THR A 535 -31.00 -13.07 50.24
C THR A 535 -31.25 -14.57 50.27
N PRO A 536 -32.43 -15.01 50.73
CA PRO A 536 -32.68 -16.42 50.95
C PRO A 536 -32.70 -17.14 49.58
N ALA A 537 -31.93 -18.19 49.47
CA ALA A 537 -31.97 -19.09 48.35
C ALA A 537 -33.21 -19.97 48.41
N LEU A 538 -34.11 -19.83 47.50
CA LEU A 538 -35.22 -20.74 47.33
C LEU A 538 -34.89 -21.86 46.34
N THR A 539 -34.94 -23.08 46.78
CA THR A 539 -34.69 -24.26 45.93
C THR A 539 -35.94 -25.14 45.84
N LEU A 540 -36.13 -25.79 44.72
CA LEU A 540 -37.23 -26.71 44.45
C LEU A 540 -36.67 -28.09 44.07
N LYS A 541 -37.17 -29.14 44.69
CA LYS A 541 -36.89 -30.55 44.36
C LYS A 541 -38.10 -31.14 43.60
N ALA A 542 -38.36 -30.61 42.45
CA ALA A 542 -39.42 -31.11 41.59
C ALA A 542 -38.94 -32.29 40.75
N PRO A 543 -39.78 -33.30 40.43
CA PRO A 543 -39.39 -34.37 39.54
C PRO A 543 -39.26 -33.84 38.11
N ALA A 544 -38.30 -34.37 37.38
CA ALA A 544 -38.08 -33.98 36.00
C ALA A 544 -39.27 -34.24 35.08
N THR A 545 -40.05 -35.25 35.41
CA THR A 545 -41.21 -35.70 34.63
C THR A 545 -42.44 -35.98 35.50
N ALA A 546 -43.61 -35.76 34.93
CA ALA A 546 -44.87 -36.13 35.55
C ALA A 546 -45.87 -36.70 34.50
N THR A 547 -46.81 -37.50 34.96
CA THR A 547 -47.89 -37.98 34.10
C THR A 547 -49.00 -36.94 34.07
N ARG A 548 -49.49 -36.64 32.91
CA ARG A 548 -50.58 -35.68 32.74
C ARG A 548 -51.85 -36.13 33.48
N ALA A 549 -52.50 -35.22 34.21
CA ALA A 549 -53.69 -35.42 35.01
C ALA A 549 -53.54 -36.43 36.18
N ALA A 550 -52.33 -36.66 36.68
CA ALA A 550 -52.06 -37.43 37.93
C ALA A 550 -51.57 -36.45 39.02
N ALA A 551 -51.76 -36.84 40.30
CA ALA A 551 -51.29 -36.05 41.43
C ALA A 551 -49.75 -35.93 41.43
N LEU A 552 -49.26 -34.68 41.56
CA LEU A 552 -47.87 -34.31 41.67
C LEU A 552 -47.62 -33.64 43.03
N SER A 553 -46.59 -34.08 43.73
CA SER A 553 -46.12 -33.41 44.95
C SER A 553 -44.59 -33.31 44.94
N PHE A 554 -44.03 -32.17 45.36
CA PHE A 554 -42.62 -31.95 45.50
C PHE A 554 -42.32 -30.91 46.60
N THR A 555 -41.08 -30.85 46.97
CA THR A 555 -40.64 -29.95 48.07
C THR A 555 -39.78 -28.82 47.58
N GLY A 556 -39.81 -27.73 48.27
CA GLY A 556 -38.87 -26.62 48.17
C GLY A 556 -38.17 -26.37 49.50
N LYS A 557 -37.06 -25.65 49.42
CA LYS A 557 -36.29 -25.18 50.59
C LYS A 557 -35.93 -23.72 50.39
N LEU A 558 -36.36 -22.91 51.35
CA LEU A 558 -35.95 -21.52 51.49
C LEU A 558 -34.75 -21.49 52.43
N GLY A 559 -33.61 -20.88 51.96
CA GLY A 559 -32.37 -20.71 52.74
C GLY A 559 -32.56 -19.73 53.90
N ASP A 560 -31.49 -19.49 54.61
CA ASP A 560 -31.39 -18.46 55.67
C ASP A 560 -32.49 -18.55 56.74
N ALA A 561 -32.92 -19.77 57.11
CA ALA A 561 -33.87 -20.01 58.16
C ALA A 561 -33.31 -19.53 59.53
N PRO A 562 -34.19 -19.27 60.58
CA PRO A 562 -35.59 -19.69 60.71
C PRO A 562 -36.62 -18.69 60.15
N TYR A 563 -37.76 -19.18 59.72
CA TYR A 563 -38.89 -18.37 59.23
C TYR A 563 -39.99 -18.26 60.29
N PRO A 564 -40.68 -17.12 60.39
CA PRO A 564 -41.83 -16.96 61.31
C PRO A 564 -42.97 -17.92 61.00
N ALA A 565 -43.73 -18.25 62.05
CA ALA A 565 -44.93 -19.09 61.90
C ALA A 565 -46.00 -18.37 61.13
N GLY A 566 -46.55 -19.01 60.07
CA GLY A 566 -47.60 -18.43 59.28
C GLY A 566 -47.13 -17.85 57.89
N GLU A 567 -45.79 -17.82 57.67
CA GLU A 567 -45.21 -17.46 56.39
C GLU A 567 -45.71 -18.36 55.28
N LYS A 568 -45.92 -17.70 54.04
CA LYS A 568 -46.47 -18.39 52.87
C LYS A 568 -45.69 -17.98 51.64
N VAL A 569 -45.59 -18.92 50.77
CA VAL A 569 -45.13 -18.65 49.38
C VAL A 569 -46.31 -18.69 48.44
N THR A 570 -46.21 -17.92 47.37
CA THR A 570 -47.12 -18.02 46.24
C THR A 570 -46.58 -19.02 45.23
N VAL A 571 -47.36 -19.98 44.85
CA VAL A 571 -47.05 -20.97 43.84
C VAL A 571 -47.81 -20.64 42.59
N THR A 572 -47.12 -20.51 41.46
CA THR A 572 -47.71 -20.21 40.13
C THR A 572 -47.32 -21.30 39.15
N ARG A 573 -48.27 -21.94 38.52
CA ARG A 573 -47.98 -22.88 37.42
C ARG A 573 -48.31 -22.20 36.09
N THR A 574 -47.30 -22.13 35.24
CA THR A 574 -47.43 -21.69 33.83
C THR A 574 -47.25 -22.87 32.92
N ASP A 575 -48.19 -23.08 31.99
CA ASP A 575 -48.14 -24.13 30.98
C ASP A 575 -48.56 -23.58 29.60
N ALA A 576 -48.49 -24.39 28.58
CA ALA A 576 -48.77 -23.98 27.20
C ALA A 576 -50.23 -23.52 26.95
N ALA A 577 -51.16 -23.87 27.81
CA ALA A 577 -52.53 -23.45 27.75
C ALA A 577 -52.87 -22.23 28.64
N HIS A 578 -52.02 -21.96 29.62
CA HIS A 578 -52.24 -20.95 30.64
C HIS A 578 -51.04 -19.97 30.70
N THR A 579 -50.66 -19.38 29.58
CA THR A 579 -49.59 -18.43 29.47
C THR A 579 -49.94 -17.03 29.98
N THR A 580 -51.22 -16.65 29.81
CA THR A 580 -51.75 -15.31 30.21
C THR A 580 -52.50 -15.33 31.53
N THR A 581 -52.99 -16.48 31.97
CA THR A 581 -53.69 -16.68 33.26
C THR A 581 -53.15 -17.92 33.94
N PRO A 582 -51.99 -17.82 34.58
CA PRO A 582 -51.41 -18.96 35.32
C PRO A 582 -52.28 -19.43 36.46
N ALA A 583 -52.25 -20.69 36.80
CA ALA A 583 -52.83 -21.21 38.03
C ALA A 583 -51.99 -20.78 39.23
N THR A 584 -52.59 -20.11 40.24
CA THR A 584 -51.92 -19.57 41.39
C THR A 584 -52.59 -20.00 42.69
N TRP A 585 -51.79 -20.40 43.66
CA TRP A 585 -52.22 -20.75 45.01
C TRP A 585 -51.10 -20.46 46.01
N THR A 586 -51.37 -20.60 47.33
CA THR A 586 -50.34 -20.41 48.36
C THR A 586 -49.98 -21.73 49.01
N ALA A 587 -48.71 -21.88 49.47
CA ALA A 587 -48.24 -22.97 50.26
C ALA A 587 -47.55 -22.44 51.55
N PRO A 588 -47.69 -23.10 52.71
CA PRO A 588 -47.07 -22.65 53.94
C PRO A 588 -45.55 -22.94 53.88
N VAL A 589 -44.79 -22.03 54.51
CA VAL A 589 -43.35 -22.20 54.77
C VAL A 589 -43.23 -22.74 56.18
N ALA A 590 -42.54 -23.87 56.40
CA ALA A 590 -42.22 -24.37 57.76
C ALA A 590 -41.09 -23.52 58.36
N ALA A 591 -40.96 -23.57 59.69
CA ALA A 591 -39.94 -22.80 60.40
C ALA A 591 -38.50 -23.07 59.95
N ASP A 592 -38.23 -24.25 59.40
CA ASP A 592 -36.92 -24.59 58.79
C ASP A 592 -36.79 -24.15 57.33
N GLY A 593 -37.76 -23.45 56.74
CA GLY A 593 -37.80 -23.04 55.37
C GLY A 593 -38.31 -24.10 54.38
N THR A 594 -38.83 -25.21 54.84
CA THR A 594 -39.36 -26.27 53.99
C THR A 594 -40.72 -25.89 53.43
N ILE A 595 -40.90 -26.08 52.09
CA ILE A 595 -42.15 -25.81 51.40
C ILE A 595 -42.64 -27.13 50.73
N THR A 596 -43.94 -27.42 50.81
CA THR A 596 -44.54 -28.55 50.03
C THR A 596 -45.55 -28.06 49.02
N VAL A 597 -45.23 -28.30 47.74
CA VAL A 597 -46.10 -27.97 46.61
C VAL A 597 -46.90 -29.20 46.16
N LYS A 598 -48.21 -29.05 46.02
CA LYS A 598 -49.13 -30.10 45.51
C LYS A 598 -49.91 -29.60 44.31
N ASP A 599 -50.02 -30.40 43.25
CA ASP A 599 -50.77 -30.05 42.04
C ASP A 599 -51.22 -31.31 41.22
N THR A 600 -52.09 -31.09 40.22
CA THR A 600 -52.52 -32.13 39.28
C THR A 600 -52.46 -31.51 37.87
N PRO A 601 -51.31 -31.52 37.17
CA PRO A 601 -51.12 -30.81 35.91
C PRO A 601 -51.85 -31.51 34.74
N THR A 602 -52.71 -30.74 34.04
CA THR A 602 -53.53 -31.27 32.91
C THR A 602 -52.98 -30.96 31.55
N VAL A 603 -52.00 -30.08 31.41
CA VAL A 603 -51.36 -29.66 30.18
C VAL A 603 -50.02 -30.33 30.00
N GLY A 604 -49.80 -31.03 28.87
CA GLY A 604 -48.54 -31.73 28.59
C GLY A 604 -47.47 -30.76 28.08
N GLY A 605 -46.20 -31.19 28.21
CA GLY A 605 -45.03 -30.41 27.91
C GLY A 605 -44.44 -29.76 29.14
N ALA A 606 -43.71 -28.71 28.95
CA ALA A 606 -43.10 -27.94 30.04
C ALA A 606 -44.19 -27.27 30.88
N ASN A 607 -44.28 -27.63 32.14
CA ASN A 607 -45.07 -26.95 33.12
C ASN A 607 -44.06 -26.28 34.09
N THR A 608 -44.02 -24.99 34.13
CA THR A 608 -43.13 -24.24 35.00
C THR A 608 -43.88 -23.91 36.26
N TYR A 609 -43.35 -24.39 37.37
CA TYR A 609 -43.80 -24.03 38.72
C TYR A 609 -42.89 -22.95 39.25
N THR A 610 -43.43 -21.77 39.48
CA THR A 610 -42.72 -20.67 40.15
C THR A 610 -43.24 -20.53 41.55
N VAL A 611 -42.35 -20.65 42.49
CA VAL A 611 -42.63 -20.42 43.92
C VAL A 611 -42.01 -19.10 44.30
N SER A 612 -42.78 -18.19 44.80
CA SER A 612 -42.33 -16.84 45.16
C SER A 612 -42.56 -16.57 46.64
N TYR A 613 -41.52 -16.26 47.30
CA TYR A 613 -41.55 -15.74 48.68
C TYR A 613 -41.53 -14.20 48.59
N PRO A 614 -42.49 -13.48 49.21
CA PRO A 614 -42.59 -12.03 49.07
C PRO A 614 -41.51 -11.26 49.85
N GLY A 615 -40.74 -11.94 50.70
CA GLY A 615 -39.84 -11.31 51.66
C GLY A 615 -40.52 -10.93 52.97
N ASP A 616 -39.69 -10.63 53.93
CA ASP A 616 -40.12 -10.04 55.22
C ASP A 616 -39.09 -8.97 55.65
N ALA A 617 -39.15 -8.51 56.87
CA ALA A 617 -38.23 -7.50 57.40
C ALA A 617 -36.74 -7.98 57.45
N ALA A 618 -36.51 -9.28 57.51
CA ALA A 618 -35.17 -9.86 57.58
C ALA A 618 -34.70 -10.49 56.29
N HIS A 619 -35.58 -10.77 55.37
CA HIS A 619 -35.29 -11.55 54.19
C HIS A 619 -35.85 -10.86 52.92
N GLN A 620 -34.99 -10.81 51.90
CA GLN A 620 -35.41 -10.34 50.57
C GLN A 620 -36.41 -11.32 49.95
N PRO A 621 -37.24 -10.83 49.04
CA PRO A 621 -38.05 -11.72 48.24
C PRO A 621 -37.24 -12.78 47.54
N ALA A 622 -37.75 -14.01 47.51
CA ALA A 622 -37.09 -15.12 46.83
C ALA A 622 -38.08 -15.83 45.90
N THR A 623 -37.56 -16.23 44.77
CA THR A 623 -38.37 -16.96 43.78
C THR A 623 -37.55 -18.11 43.21
N ALA A 624 -38.18 -19.25 43.08
CA ALA A 624 -37.59 -20.38 42.39
C ALA A 624 -38.60 -20.96 41.41
N SER A 625 -38.07 -21.50 40.37
CA SER A 625 -38.89 -22.18 39.37
C SER A 625 -38.35 -23.55 39.06
N ALA A 626 -39.27 -24.48 38.85
CA ALA A 626 -38.92 -25.81 38.42
C ALA A 626 -39.78 -26.19 37.18
N ILE A 627 -39.17 -26.83 36.24
CA ILE A 627 -39.87 -27.31 35.06
C ILE A 627 -40.11 -28.79 35.19
N VAL A 628 -41.36 -29.17 35.19
CA VAL A 628 -41.77 -30.55 35.15
C VAL A 628 -42.25 -30.86 33.74
N GLN A 629 -41.62 -31.84 33.12
CA GLN A 629 -42.05 -32.30 31.80
C GLN A 629 -43.23 -33.23 31.92
N VAL A 630 -44.41 -32.70 31.70
CA VAL A 630 -45.65 -33.45 31.68
C VAL A 630 -45.76 -34.14 30.31
N SER A 631 -46.06 -35.41 30.29
CA SER A 631 -45.99 -36.25 29.11
C SER A 631 -46.66 -35.64 27.88
N ARG A 632 -45.96 -35.65 26.75
CA ARG A 632 -46.45 -35.26 25.42
C ARG A 632 -46.13 -36.35 24.40
N ALA A 633 -46.92 -36.44 23.39
CA ALA A 633 -46.66 -37.33 22.26
C ALA A 633 -45.44 -36.86 21.45
N LYS A 634 -44.70 -37.77 20.90
CA LYS A 634 -43.55 -37.43 20.02
C LYS A 634 -44.02 -36.81 18.69
N SER A 635 -43.24 -35.94 18.15
CA SER A 635 -43.40 -35.38 16.79
C SER A 635 -42.11 -35.58 15.99
N THR A 636 -42.16 -35.48 14.69
CA THR A 636 -41.03 -35.61 13.79
C THR A 636 -40.92 -34.39 12.89
N VAL A 637 -39.70 -33.89 12.71
CA VAL A 637 -39.40 -32.81 11.75
C VAL A 637 -38.23 -33.24 10.88
N THR A 638 -38.27 -32.89 9.62
CA THR A 638 -37.15 -33.05 8.70
C THR A 638 -36.88 -31.72 7.97
N VAL A 639 -35.70 -31.55 7.43
CA VAL A 639 -35.31 -30.38 6.63
C VAL A 639 -34.42 -30.84 5.47
N SER A 640 -34.64 -30.26 4.29
CA SER A 640 -33.87 -30.54 3.09
C SER A 640 -33.68 -29.29 2.25
N THR A 641 -32.74 -29.35 1.34
CA THR A 641 -32.50 -28.32 0.34
C THR A 641 -32.64 -28.85 -1.06
N ASP A 642 -32.95 -27.99 -2.02
CA ASP A 642 -33.08 -28.37 -3.44
C ASP A 642 -31.75 -28.77 -4.08
N LYS A 643 -30.59 -28.37 -3.49
CA LYS A 643 -29.24 -28.75 -3.90
C LYS A 643 -28.34 -29.00 -2.70
N SER A 644 -27.26 -29.76 -2.88
CA SER A 644 -26.21 -29.95 -1.85
C SER A 644 -25.11 -28.88 -1.88
N THR A 645 -24.94 -28.20 -3.03
CA THR A 645 -23.92 -27.17 -3.22
C THR A 645 -24.48 -26.00 -4.03
N TYR A 646 -24.19 -24.78 -3.59
CA TYR A 646 -24.63 -23.52 -4.20
C TYR A 646 -23.44 -22.69 -4.64
N ALA A 647 -23.59 -21.98 -5.74
CA ALA A 647 -22.69 -20.88 -6.05
C ALA A 647 -22.88 -19.76 -5.01
N TYR A 648 -21.88 -18.92 -4.84
CA TYR A 648 -21.94 -17.75 -3.95
C TYR A 648 -23.18 -16.90 -4.23
N ASP A 649 -23.97 -16.62 -3.19
CA ASP A 649 -25.19 -15.79 -3.24
C ASP A 649 -26.30 -16.33 -4.16
N ALA A 650 -26.22 -17.58 -4.60
CA ALA A 650 -27.31 -18.23 -5.34
C ALA A 650 -28.47 -18.56 -4.39
N THR A 651 -29.68 -18.57 -4.92
CA THR A 651 -30.86 -18.87 -4.10
C THR A 651 -30.96 -20.36 -3.77
N ALA A 652 -30.97 -20.71 -2.51
CA ALA A 652 -31.28 -22.02 -1.96
C ALA A 652 -32.76 -22.08 -1.57
N THR A 653 -33.44 -23.14 -1.94
CA THR A 653 -34.79 -23.45 -1.46
C THR A 653 -34.73 -24.49 -0.36
N VAL A 654 -35.13 -24.09 0.86
CA VAL A 654 -35.14 -24.95 2.05
C VAL A 654 -36.56 -25.41 2.32
N THR A 655 -36.78 -26.72 2.46
CA THR A 655 -38.09 -27.31 2.77
C THR A 655 -38.02 -28.01 4.12
N ALA A 656 -38.77 -27.49 5.07
CA ALA A 656 -39.04 -28.18 6.33
C ALA A 656 -40.31 -28.99 6.22
N HIS A 657 -40.32 -30.19 6.81
CA HIS A 657 -41.52 -31.07 6.83
C HIS A 657 -41.81 -31.52 8.26
N LEU A 658 -42.97 -31.23 8.74
CA LEU A 658 -43.53 -31.74 9.99
C LEU A 658 -44.38 -32.98 9.70
N GLY A 659 -44.04 -34.09 10.34
CA GLY A 659 -44.68 -35.39 10.10
C GLY A 659 -46.19 -35.42 10.38
N THR A 660 -46.71 -36.54 10.81
CA THR A 660 -48.17 -36.80 10.91
C THR A 660 -48.94 -35.87 11.87
N THR A 661 -48.25 -35.02 12.62
CA THR A 661 -48.84 -34.08 13.59
C THR A 661 -48.99 -32.66 13.07
N TYR A 662 -48.88 -32.44 11.74
CA TYR A 662 -48.74 -31.10 11.13
C TYR A 662 -50.00 -30.19 11.27
N ASN A 663 -51.17 -30.67 11.28
CA ASN A 663 -52.48 -29.97 11.30
C ASN A 663 -52.44 -28.54 11.91
N GLY A 664 -52.32 -27.50 11.05
CA GLY A 664 -52.38 -26.13 11.45
C GLY A 664 -51.17 -25.65 12.30
N ARG A 665 -50.12 -26.46 12.45
CA ARG A 665 -48.96 -26.15 13.29
C ARG A 665 -47.91 -25.37 12.52
N THR A 666 -47.16 -24.55 13.26
CA THR A 666 -46.10 -23.71 12.68
C THR A 666 -44.72 -24.35 12.89
N VAL A 667 -43.87 -24.21 11.87
CA VAL A 667 -42.48 -24.62 11.87
C VAL A 667 -41.62 -23.37 11.58
N SER A 668 -40.47 -23.30 12.19
CA SER A 668 -39.45 -22.25 11.92
C SER A 668 -38.27 -22.86 11.17
N VAL A 669 -37.83 -22.18 10.14
CA VAL A 669 -36.65 -22.54 9.34
C VAL A 669 -35.58 -21.50 9.53
N TYR A 670 -34.35 -21.93 9.84
CA TYR A 670 -33.20 -21.09 10.08
C TYR A 670 -32.04 -21.44 9.17
N ALA A 671 -31.18 -20.49 8.94
CA ALA A 671 -29.86 -20.71 8.34
C ALA A 671 -28.76 -20.28 9.30
N THR A 672 -27.71 -21.08 9.39
CA THR A 672 -26.50 -20.76 10.14
C THR A 672 -25.31 -20.90 9.21
N PRO A 673 -24.82 -19.80 8.61
CA PRO A 673 -23.61 -19.86 7.80
C PRO A 673 -22.40 -20.16 8.68
N ALA A 674 -21.41 -20.80 8.13
CA ALA A 674 -20.16 -21.12 8.84
C ALA A 674 -19.51 -19.86 9.41
N GLY A 675 -19.24 -19.86 10.73
CA GLY A 675 -18.73 -18.70 11.47
C GLY A 675 -19.74 -17.54 11.63
N GLY A 676 -20.99 -17.73 11.21
CA GLY A 676 -22.04 -16.73 11.31
C GLY A 676 -23.08 -17.03 12.39
N LYS A 677 -24.00 -16.09 12.59
CA LYS A 677 -25.12 -16.24 13.50
C LYS A 677 -26.27 -17.02 12.86
N LYS A 678 -26.99 -17.77 13.67
CA LYS A 678 -28.23 -18.43 13.29
C LYS A 678 -29.29 -17.37 12.97
N THR A 679 -29.81 -17.38 11.75
CA THR A 679 -30.79 -16.40 11.25
C THR A 679 -32.10 -17.11 10.90
N LEU A 680 -33.20 -16.54 11.33
CA LEU A 680 -34.54 -17.01 10.97
C LEU A 680 -34.81 -16.68 9.50
N LEU A 681 -35.14 -17.70 8.72
CA LEU A 681 -35.54 -17.53 7.31
C LEU A 681 -37.06 -17.37 7.20
N LYS A 682 -37.80 -18.19 7.88
CA LYS A 682 -39.26 -18.18 7.86
C LYS A 682 -39.83 -18.90 9.06
N THR A 683 -40.88 -18.35 9.61
CA THR A 683 -41.81 -19.06 10.49
C THR A 683 -43.18 -19.07 9.83
N GLY A 684 -43.86 -20.17 9.82
CA GLY A 684 -45.18 -20.24 9.24
C GLY A 684 -45.88 -21.56 9.49
N THR A 685 -47.19 -21.56 9.27
CA THR A 685 -48.01 -22.79 9.28
C THR A 685 -47.59 -23.67 8.10
N VAL A 686 -47.40 -24.94 8.35
CA VAL A 686 -47.13 -25.91 7.29
C VAL A 686 -48.35 -26.12 6.43
N ASP A 687 -48.14 -26.49 5.17
CA ASP A 687 -49.19 -26.79 4.22
C ASP A 687 -49.92 -28.11 4.59
N SER A 688 -50.91 -28.48 3.80
CA SER A 688 -51.71 -29.71 3.98
C SER A 688 -50.91 -31.01 3.85
N LYS A 689 -49.62 -30.93 3.44
CA LYS A 689 -48.67 -32.03 3.39
C LYS A 689 -47.60 -31.93 4.47
N GLY A 690 -47.72 -31.01 5.40
CA GLY A 690 -46.78 -30.81 6.47
C GLY A 690 -45.52 -30.02 6.06
N ASN A 691 -45.49 -29.31 4.90
CA ASN A 691 -44.29 -28.64 4.42
C ASN A 691 -44.36 -27.12 4.62
N LEU A 692 -43.18 -26.53 4.93
CA LEU A 692 -42.93 -25.09 4.87
C LEU A 692 -41.66 -24.85 4.04
N LYS A 693 -41.78 -23.99 3.03
CA LYS A 693 -40.64 -23.57 2.19
C LYS A 693 -40.12 -22.19 2.57
N ALA A 694 -38.80 -22.06 2.57
CA ALA A 694 -38.09 -20.79 2.76
C ALA A 694 -36.98 -20.69 1.72
N THR A 695 -36.52 -19.46 1.45
CA THR A 695 -35.39 -19.22 0.55
C THR A 695 -34.28 -18.53 1.31
N TYR A 696 -33.03 -18.78 0.90
CA TYR A 696 -31.85 -18.17 1.46
C TYR A 696 -30.79 -18.00 0.37
N LYS A 697 -29.91 -17.03 0.52
CA LYS A 697 -28.77 -16.82 -0.37
C LYS A 697 -27.47 -17.05 0.40
N PRO A 698 -26.94 -18.27 0.39
CA PRO A 698 -25.74 -18.56 1.16
C PRO A 698 -24.49 -17.95 0.52
N THR A 699 -23.69 -17.31 1.37
CA THR A 699 -22.35 -16.82 1.03
C THR A 699 -21.24 -17.71 1.62
N ARG A 700 -21.62 -18.65 2.48
CA ARG A 700 -20.75 -19.64 3.14
C ARG A 700 -21.50 -20.96 3.28
N ASN A 701 -20.77 -22.04 3.50
CA ASN A 701 -21.36 -23.31 3.91
C ASN A 701 -22.37 -23.09 5.03
N THR A 702 -23.56 -23.59 4.85
CA THR A 702 -24.69 -23.20 5.71
C THR A 702 -25.37 -24.45 6.27
N VAL A 703 -25.60 -24.43 7.57
CA VAL A 703 -26.45 -25.40 8.24
C VAL A 703 -27.86 -24.83 8.31
N TYR A 704 -28.80 -25.55 7.73
CA TYR A 704 -30.22 -25.22 7.83
C TYR A 704 -30.84 -26.01 8.96
N THR A 705 -31.70 -25.36 9.75
CA THR A 705 -32.40 -25.97 10.86
C THR A 705 -33.89 -25.76 10.71
N ALA A 706 -34.64 -26.83 10.78
CA ALA A 706 -36.08 -26.76 10.95
C ALA A 706 -36.45 -27.09 12.38
N SER A 707 -37.35 -26.32 12.96
CA SER A 707 -37.75 -26.46 14.35
C SER A 707 -39.25 -26.33 14.49
N PHE A 708 -39.83 -27.34 15.09
CA PHE A 708 -41.19 -27.32 15.60
C PHE A 708 -41.12 -27.14 17.11
N ALA A 709 -41.69 -26.06 17.65
CA ALA A 709 -41.63 -25.76 19.08
C ALA A 709 -42.45 -26.71 19.95
N GLY A 710 -43.23 -27.53 19.31
CA GLY A 710 -44.20 -28.36 20.02
C GLY A 710 -45.45 -27.59 20.44
N ASP A 711 -46.35 -28.27 21.05
CA ASP A 711 -47.54 -27.70 21.72
C ASP A 711 -47.84 -28.49 23.00
N TYR A 712 -48.93 -28.19 23.64
CA TYR A 712 -49.29 -28.88 24.87
C TYR A 712 -49.64 -30.38 24.70
N ARG A 713 -49.77 -30.86 23.48
CA ARG A 713 -50.04 -32.30 23.15
C ARG A 713 -48.79 -32.99 22.61
N TYR A 714 -47.96 -32.28 21.84
CA TYR A 714 -46.85 -32.85 21.10
C TYR A 714 -45.51 -32.24 21.49
N ALA A 715 -44.53 -33.08 21.62
CA ALA A 715 -43.18 -32.67 21.96
C ALA A 715 -42.50 -31.85 20.84
N PRO A 716 -41.62 -30.92 21.15
CA PRO A 716 -40.81 -30.20 20.16
C PRO A 716 -39.91 -31.16 19.38
N ALA A 717 -39.61 -30.80 18.14
CA ALA A 717 -38.69 -31.54 17.31
C ALA A 717 -37.84 -30.58 16.47
N THR A 718 -36.60 -31.00 16.20
CA THR A 718 -35.66 -30.21 15.42
C THR A 718 -34.90 -31.14 14.49
N ALA A 719 -34.62 -30.67 13.28
CA ALA A 719 -33.76 -31.35 12.32
C ALA A 719 -32.80 -30.37 11.67
N THR A 720 -31.68 -30.86 11.27
CA THR A 720 -30.65 -30.08 10.58
C THR A 720 -30.24 -30.69 9.25
N HIS A 721 -29.83 -29.85 8.32
CA HIS A 721 -29.31 -30.24 7.02
C HIS A 721 -28.25 -29.25 6.58
N SER A 722 -27.16 -29.73 6.03
CA SER A 722 -26.03 -28.88 5.63
C SER A 722 -25.92 -28.80 4.11
N ALA A 723 -25.65 -27.63 3.60
CA ALA A 723 -25.30 -27.44 2.20
C ALA A 723 -24.02 -26.63 2.06
N ALA A 724 -23.24 -26.99 1.09
CA ALA A 724 -21.99 -26.31 0.77
C ALA A 724 -22.22 -25.05 -0.08
N THR A 725 -21.32 -24.11 -0.01
CA THR A 725 -21.36 -22.90 -0.81
C THR A 725 -19.97 -22.61 -1.36
N GLN A 726 -19.90 -22.40 -2.65
CA GLN A 726 -18.72 -21.99 -3.35
C GLN A 726 -18.40 -20.52 -3.05
N VAL A 727 -17.18 -20.13 -3.24
CA VAL A 727 -16.81 -18.71 -3.26
C VAL A 727 -17.12 -18.10 -4.63
N LYS A 728 -17.21 -16.77 -4.69
CA LYS A 728 -17.16 -16.04 -5.95
C LYS A 728 -15.71 -15.66 -6.23
N ILE A 729 -15.21 -16.02 -7.38
CA ILE A 729 -13.87 -15.64 -7.82
C ILE A 729 -14.00 -14.58 -8.92
N ALA A 730 -13.33 -13.46 -8.72
CA ALA A 730 -13.13 -12.45 -9.74
C ALA A 730 -11.67 -12.47 -10.16
N GLU A 731 -11.45 -12.57 -11.45
CA GLU A 731 -10.12 -12.71 -12.01
C GLU A 731 -9.82 -11.59 -12.99
N LYS A 732 -8.57 -11.15 -13.00
CA LYS A 732 -8.13 -10.04 -13.82
C LYS A 732 -6.70 -10.29 -14.30
N LEU A 733 -6.48 -10.08 -15.57
CA LEU A 733 -5.14 -9.95 -16.14
C LEU A 733 -4.71 -8.48 -16.04
N GLY A 734 -3.47 -8.25 -15.69
CA GLY A 734 -2.83 -6.94 -15.72
C GLY A 734 -2.88 -6.30 -17.12
N SER A 735 -2.39 -5.09 -17.19
CA SER A 735 -2.43 -4.31 -18.41
C SER A 735 -1.75 -5.04 -19.57
N SER A 736 -2.49 -5.30 -20.62
CA SER A 736 -1.99 -5.77 -21.91
C SER A 736 -1.84 -4.58 -22.85
N TYR A 737 -0.97 -4.65 -23.82
CA TYR A 737 -0.87 -3.54 -24.77
C TYR A 737 -1.99 -3.57 -25.83
N THR A 738 -2.60 -4.73 -26.05
CA THR A 738 -3.74 -4.88 -26.97
C THR A 738 -4.53 -6.15 -26.64
N SER A 739 -5.51 -6.48 -27.46
CA SER A 739 -6.23 -7.74 -27.43
C SER A 739 -6.39 -8.32 -28.83
N THR A 740 -6.61 -9.60 -28.92
CA THR A 740 -6.88 -10.33 -30.18
C THR A 740 -7.95 -11.38 -29.93
N THR A 741 -8.56 -11.86 -31.00
CA THR A 741 -9.62 -12.88 -30.89
C THR A 741 -9.23 -14.15 -31.65
N TYR A 742 -9.38 -15.30 -30.99
CA TYR A 742 -9.25 -16.62 -31.60
C TYR A 742 -10.53 -17.41 -31.36
N SER A 743 -11.17 -17.85 -32.41
CA SER A 743 -12.41 -18.66 -32.35
C SER A 743 -13.48 -18.07 -31.41
N GLY A 744 -13.69 -16.73 -31.51
CA GLY A 744 -14.69 -16.02 -30.69
C GLY A 744 -14.26 -15.69 -29.25
N VAL A 745 -13.07 -16.11 -28.83
CA VAL A 745 -12.54 -15.83 -27.48
C VAL A 745 -11.52 -14.70 -27.56
N THR A 746 -11.68 -13.69 -26.72
CA THR A 746 -10.76 -12.55 -26.63
C THR A 746 -9.56 -12.91 -25.76
N TYR A 747 -8.38 -12.71 -26.31
CA TYR A 747 -7.10 -12.91 -25.65
C TYR A 747 -6.43 -11.56 -25.38
N ARG A 748 -5.95 -11.35 -24.20
CA ARG A 748 -5.05 -10.23 -23.87
C ARG A 748 -3.68 -10.48 -24.46
N VAL A 749 -3.09 -9.48 -25.09
CA VAL A 749 -1.80 -9.60 -25.77
C VAL A 749 -0.72 -8.90 -24.98
N TYR A 750 0.38 -9.59 -24.77
CA TYR A 750 1.53 -9.12 -24.01
C TYR A 750 2.80 -9.22 -24.87
N HIS A 751 3.73 -8.32 -24.68
CA HIS A 751 5.07 -8.47 -25.20
C HIS A 751 5.81 -9.59 -24.46
N HIS A 752 6.69 -10.30 -25.16
CA HIS A 752 7.50 -11.39 -24.60
C HIS A 752 8.42 -10.92 -23.45
N THR A 753 8.68 -9.63 -23.34
CA THR A 753 9.45 -9.02 -22.24
C THR A 753 8.60 -8.74 -20.99
N VAL A 754 7.30 -8.90 -21.08
CA VAL A 754 6.37 -8.62 -20.00
C VAL A 754 5.92 -9.92 -19.36
N GLN A 755 5.98 -10.00 -18.06
CA GLN A 755 5.35 -11.07 -17.29
C GLN A 755 3.90 -10.68 -16.97
N PRO A 756 2.91 -11.26 -17.67
CA PRO A 756 1.51 -10.93 -17.39
C PRO A 756 1.16 -11.17 -15.93
N GLN A 757 0.64 -10.16 -15.29
CA GLN A 757 0.13 -10.30 -13.93
C GLN A 757 -1.27 -10.90 -13.95
N VAL A 758 -1.49 -11.89 -13.13
CA VAL A 758 -2.81 -12.48 -12.86
C VAL A 758 -3.21 -12.12 -11.45
N VAL A 759 -4.35 -11.52 -11.31
CA VAL A 759 -4.93 -11.17 -10.02
C VAL A 759 -6.22 -11.94 -9.85
N GLY A 760 -6.30 -12.74 -8.82
CA GLY A 760 -7.53 -13.39 -8.39
C GLY A 760 -8.03 -12.73 -7.10
N THR A 761 -9.32 -12.48 -7.00
CA THR A 761 -9.96 -11.97 -5.79
C THR A 761 -11.13 -12.86 -5.41
N VAL A 762 -11.21 -13.23 -4.18
CA VAL A 762 -12.22 -14.15 -3.65
C VAL A 762 -13.21 -13.42 -2.76
N THR A 763 -14.47 -13.73 -2.90
CA THR A 763 -15.56 -13.25 -2.05
C THR A 763 -16.35 -14.44 -1.49
N PRO A 764 -16.62 -14.52 -0.17
CA PRO A 764 -16.31 -13.55 0.88
C PRO A 764 -14.81 -13.49 1.19
N ASP A 765 -14.41 -12.60 2.08
CA ASP A 765 -12.99 -12.45 2.46
C ASP A 765 -12.40 -13.79 2.93
N LYS A 766 -11.30 -14.16 2.28
CA LYS A 766 -10.51 -15.39 2.47
C LYS A 766 -9.02 -15.07 2.64
N SER A 767 -8.71 -13.87 3.13
CA SER A 767 -7.34 -13.44 3.38
C SER A 767 -6.58 -14.48 4.21
N GLY A 768 -5.36 -14.78 3.83
CA GLY A 768 -4.54 -15.82 4.46
C GLY A 768 -4.87 -17.26 4.04
N GLN A 769 -5.96 -17.50 3.31
CA GLN A 769 -6.29 -18.80 2.78
C GLN A 769 -5.58 -19.09 1.45
N CYS A 770 -5.66 -20.32 1.02
CA CYS A 770 -4.98 -20.83 -0.17
C CYS A 770 -5.66 -20.38 -1.45
N MET A 771 -4.89 -19.77 -2.34
CA MET A 771 -5.22 -19.62 -3.75
C MET A 771 -4.19 -20.33 -4.61
N LYS A 772 -4.63 -21.02 -5.64
CA LYS A 772 -3.75 -21.58 -6.67
C LYS A 772 -4.07 -20.95 -8.01
N PHE A 773 -3.08 -20.93 -8.86
CA PHE A 773 -3.20 -20.48 -10.25
C PHE A 773 -2.88 -21.66 -11.16
N GLN A 774 -3.77 -21.97 -12.08
CA GLN A 774 -3.53 -22.99 -13.10
C GLN A 774 -3.40 -22.33 -14.46
N ALA A 775 -2.26 -22.55 -15.09
CA ALA A 775 -1.99 -22.10 -16.45
C ALA A 775 -2.03 -23.29 -17.41
N GLN A 776 -2.65 -23.05 -18.55
CA GLN A 776 -2.70 -24.00 -19.66
C GLN A 776 -2.24 -23.32 -20.94
N GLU A 777 -1.61 -24.10 -21.79
CA GLU A 777 -1.19 -23.72 -23.12
C GLU A 777 -2.02 -24.48 -24.15
N TYR A 778 -2.29 -23.81 -25.26
CA TYR A 778 -3.02 -24.42 -26.36
C TYR A 778 -2.05 -24.88 -27.48
N TYR A 779 -1.92 -26.17 -27.63
CA TYR A 779 -1.19 -26.79 -28.75
C TYR A 779 -1.85 -28.10 -29.16
N SER A 780 -1.59 -28.54 -30.37
CA SER A 780 -2.14 -29.78 -30.96
C SER A 780 -3.68 -29.87 -30.85
N GLY A 781 -4.38 -28.73 -30.93
CA GLY A 781 -5.83 -28.68 -30.92
C GLY A 781 -6.48 -28.76 -29.53
N ALA A 782 -5.71 -28.81 -28.46
CA ALA A 782 -6.21 -28.97 -27.09
C ALA A 782 -5.53 -28.03 -26.09
N TRP A 783 -6.12 -27.89 -24.93
CA TRP A 783 -5.54 -27.19 -23.78
C TRP A 783 -4.78 -28.18 -22.89
N HIS A 784 -3.50 -27.93 -22.68
CA HIS A 784 -2.63 -28.72 -21.82
C HIS A 784 -2.21 -27.92 -20.59
N THR A 785 -2.27 -28.53 -19.43
CA THR A 785 -1.84 -27.86 -18.19
C THR A 785 -0.34 -27.74 -18.19
N LEU A 786 0.15 -26.50 -18.18
CA LEU A 786 1.56 -26.18 -18.00
C LEU A 786 1.97 -26.34 -16.56
N THR A 787 1.17 -25.75 -15.70
CA THR A 787 1.45 -25.76 -14.25
C THR A 787 0.18 -25.44 -13.47
N THR A 788 0.15 -25.97 -12.27
CA THR A 788 -0.72 -25.47 -11.20
C THR A 788 0.20 -25.06 -10.07
N SER A 789 0.11 -23.83 -9.64
CA SER A 789 0.98 -23.32 -8.58
C SER A 789 0.80 -24.10 -7.27
N SER A 790 1.80 -24.05 -6.42
CA SER A 790 1.59 -24.31 -4.99
C SER A 790 0.58 -23.31 -4.42
N CYS A 791 0.22 -23.53 -3.19
CA CYS A 791 -0.68 -22.65 -2.43
C CYS A 791 -0.07 -21.26 -2.23
N PHE A 792 -0.72 -20.22 -2.72
CA PHE A 792 -0.43 -18.82 -2.35
C PHE A 792 -1.35 -18.43 -1.20
N SER A 793 -0.80 -17.91 -0.12
CA SER A 793 -1.60 -17.27 0.92
C SER A 793 -2.15 -15.94 0.39
N MET A 794 -3.47 -15.81 0.34
CA MET A 794 -4.10 -14.58 -0.15
C MET A 794 -3.79 -13.38 0.75
N ALA A 795 -3.47 -12.26 0.14
CA ALA A 795 -3.27 -10.99 0.81
C ALA A 795 -4.58 -10.45 1.45
N PRO A 796 -4.52 -9.43 2.31
CA PRO A 796 -5.71 -8.72 2.79
C PRO A 796 -6.61 -8.28 1.63
N GLY A 797 -7.93 -8.48 1.80
CA GLY A 797 -8.90 -8.34 0.72
C GLY A 797 -9.00 -9.55 -0.20
N SER A 798 -8.52 -10.71 0.26
CA SER A 798 -8.64 -12.01 -0.43
C SER A 798 -8.08 -12.05 -1.84
N THR A 799 -6.99 -11.35 -2.02
CA THR A 799 -6.36 -11.22 -3.34
C THR A 799 -5.08 -12.03 -3.41
N GLY A 800 -4.96 -12.82 -4.44
CA GLY A 800 -3.73 -13.48 -4.84
C GLY A 800 -3.21 -12.89 -6.16
N VAL A 801 -1.93 -12.71 -6.23
CA VAL A 801 -1.26 -12.16 -7.42
C VAL A 801 -0.13 -13.09 -7.83
N THR A 802 -0.07 -13.39 -9.10
CA THR A 802 1.08 -14.10 -9.69
C THR A 802 1.48 -13.47 -11.01
N HIS A 803 2.67 -13.73 -11.43
CA HIS A 803 3.18 -13.32 -12.73
C HIS A 803 3.49 -14.56 -13.55
N LEU A 804 3.11 -14.53 -14.80
CA LEU A 804 3.35 -15.64 -15.72
C LEU A 804 4.67 -15.41 -16.45
N ALA A 805 5.67 -16.25 -16.19
CA ALA A 805 6.96 -16.18 -16.87
C ALA A 805 6.81 -16.81 -18.28
N LEU A 806 6.37 -16.03 -19.24
CA LEU A 806 6.11 -16.46 -20.61
C LEU A 806 7.09 -15.85 -21.64
N THR A 807 8.27 -15.49 -21.22
CA THR A 807 9.27 -14.75 -22.02
C THR A 807 9.74 -15.47 -23.29
N HIS A 808 9.60 -16.78 -23.35
CA HIS A 808 9.99 -17.60 -24.51
C HIS A 808 8.79 -18.13 -25.33
N ALA A 809 7.60 -17.68 -25.01
CA ALA A 809 6.35 -18.26 -25.50
C ALA A 809 5.67 -17.39 -26.58
N VAL A 810 6.47 -16.80 -27.47
CA VAL A 810 5.97 -15.91 -28.53
C VAL A 810 5.02 -16.64 -29.47
N ASN A 811 3.87 -16.00 -29.76
CA ASN A 811 2.78 -16.50 -30.60
C ASN A 811 2.03 -17.72 -30.06
N GLN A 812 2.25 -18.10 -28.82
CA GLN A 812 1.49 -19.15 -28.16
C GLN A 812 0.24 -18.59 -27.46
N ARG A 813 -0.73 -19.45 -27.28
CA ARG A 813 -2.00 -19.13 -26.62
C ARG A 813 -2.06 -19.78 -25.25
N PHE A 814 -2.39 -18.99 -24.26
CA PHE A 814 -2.51 -19.44 -22.90
C PHE A 814 -3.87 -19.12 -22.33
N ARG A 815 -4.26 -19.87 -21.35
CA ARG A 815 -5.33 -19.48 -20.45
C ARG A 815 -4.91 -19.76 -19.01
N VAL A 816 -5.39 -18.93 -18.15
CA VAL A 816 -5.12 -19.04 -16.71
C VAL A 816 -6.42 -18.90 -15.94
N ARG A 817 -6.51 -19.60 -14.85
CA ARG A 817 -7.59 -19.46 -13.87
C ARG A 817 -7.07 -19.64 -12.46
N THR A 818 -7.84 -19.21 -11.53
CA THR A 818 -7.55 -19.35 -10.11
C THR A 818 -8.41 -20.41 -9.46
N GLU A 819 -7.94 -20.99 -8.40
CA GLU A 819 -8.68 -21.90 -7.53
C GLU A 819 -8.61 -21.37 -6.09
N TYR A 820 -9.74 -21.21 -5.46
CA TYR A 820 -9.79 -21.14 -4.01
C TYR A 820 -9.79 -22.57 -3.47
N VAL A 821 -8.88 -22.85 -2.55
CA VAL A 821 -8.79 -24.14 -1.85
C VAL A 821 -9.02 -23.87 -0.36
N HIS A 822 -10.03 -24.49 0.19
CA HIS A 822 -10.30 -24.40 1.63
C HIS A 822 -9.19 -25.06 2.45
N SER A 823 -9.05 -24.70 3.69
CA SER A 823 -8.10 -25.32 4.63
C SER A 823 -8.82 -25.86 5.85
N ALA A 824 -8.12 -26.68 6.62
CA ALA A 824 -8.64 -27.15 7.91
C ALA A 824 -8.97 -26.00 8.89
N LYS A 825 -8.39 -24.81 8.68
CA LYS A 825 -8.65 -23.60 9.49
C LYS A 825 -9.80 -22.75 8.96
N ASP A 826 -10.18 -22.90 7.69
CA ASP A 826 -11.34 -22.25 7.10
C ASP A 826 -12.07 -23.19 6.16
N THR A 827 -13.05 -23.86 6.71
CA THR A 827 -13.97 -24.75 5.98
C THR A 827 -15.28 -24.04 5.62
N SER A 828 -15.31 -22.72 5.68
CA SER A 828 -16.55 -21.97 5.55
C SER A 828 -17.11 -21.89 4.12
N ASN A 829 -16.34 -22.26 3.11
CA ASN A 829 -16.77 -22.39 1.71
C ASN A 829 -16.11 -23.60 1.05
N ALA A 830 -16.73 -24.10 0.01
CA ALA A 830 -16.21 -25.20 -0.81
C ALA A 830 -15.11 -24.70 -1.78
N ASP A 831 -14.20 -25.59 -2.14
CA ASP A 831 -13.22 -25.35 -3.20
C ASP A 831 -13.93 -24.88 -4.47
N THR A 832 -13.32 -23.93 -5.11
CA THR A 832 -13.96 -23.27 -6.26
C THR A 832 -12.93 -22.88 -7.30
N TRP A 833 -13.18 -23.24 -8.53
CA TRP A 833 -12.44 -22.72 -9.67
C TRP A 833 -13.09 -21.47 -10.23
N GLY A 834 -12.28 -20.48 -10.56
CA GLY A 834 -12.65 -19.30 -11.34
C GLY A 834 -12.81 -19.62 -12.85
N GLY A 835 -13.12 -18.60 -13.61
CA GLY A 835 -13.21 -18.68 -15.05
C GLY A 835 -11.85 -18.68 -15.74
N TRP A 836 -11.81 -19.02 -17.00
CA TRP A 836 -10.58 -18.92 -17.77
C TRP A 836 -10.36 -17.49 -18.27
N LEU A 837 -9.20 -16.93 -18.00
CA LEU A 837 -8.69 -15.74 -18.65
C LEU A 837 -7.73 -16.13 -19.75
N TYR A 838 -7.83 -15.50 -20.89
CA TYR A 838 -7.09 -15.87 -22.09
C TYR A 838 -6.07 -14.82 -22.45
N LEU A 839 -4.86 -15.25 -22.79
CA LEU A 839 -3.76 -14.38 -23.14
C LEU A 839 -2.87 -15.02 -24.20
N THR A 840 -2.14 -14.20 -24.88
CA THR A 840 -1.12 -14.61 -25.86
C THR A 840 0.07 -13.65 -25.75
N VAL A 841 1.22 -14.14 -26.16
CA VAL A 841 2.45 -13.37 -26.11
C VAL A 841 2.93 -13.10 -27.54
N ARG A 842 3.38 -11.92 -27.80
CA ARG A 842 3.95 -11.49 -29.08
C ARG A 842 5.28 -10.75 -28.86
N ASN A 843 6.02 -10.59 -29.94
CA ASN A 843 7.26 -9.81 -29.94
C ASN A 843 7.01 -8.32 -29.65
#